data_daa7db3db83de760ab6c897c819f3cab
#
_entry.id   daa7db3db83de760ab6c897c819f3cab
#
_cell.length_a   1.000
_cell.length_b   1.000
_cell.length_c   1.000
_cell.angle_alpha   90.00
_cell.angle_beta   90.00
_cell.angle_gamma   90.00
#
_symmetry.space_group_name_H-M   'P 1'
#
loop_
_entity.id
_entity.type
_entity.pdbx_description
1 polymer ?
#
loop_
_entity_poly.entity_id
_entity_poly.type
_entity_poly.pdbx_seq_one_letter_code
_entity_poly.pdbx_strand_id
1 'polypeptide(L)'
;MNQDLKQQLKKENLALNESQIETIINLINDFHKENIQKIEQLESELYHLKIDKNKYQFLLTQKFQDKSNQTIAYQFGRLLLDFFKNPIKNFITPKALLNIYCQFLKRKEKKTELTALEKKCIQVFYKPGNETIDSTFEELCNLSPKQHIVVTEIPKTSKKSKKPLKLNLNHRKVKDIKVAIILDEFSYNSFKDEFTPLILTPSNWKFIFSQHKPDIFFCESAWSGTDSINRPWKGKIYASKNFRKENRTELFEILEYCNNNGIPTVFWNKEDPTHYPDRVHDFVKTAQLFDFVFTTAEECVEQYKKDYNLENVYALPFATNPIVFNPIEEYNSNRTNDIIFAGSWYANHIERSQSMCTLFDNLLNSGYNLKFFNRYYGDTDPNHIIPDKYKKYEKPSIPNKDIGKAYKSSIFGLNFNTVVDSETMFARRVFELMSSNTLVLSNYSKGMDKMFGNNVLFLDQSPDILKQLTDQDIDKIRENNLKDVLSNHTYKKRFETILEKIGITYNKEIEKVTLVIQASNKQQVNQEVNLYKKLFSNEKYKLLVVLSEKISDLDSAELYSELNYLDINIVALSYIKKYKGESSNFINTPYFALADSIESLDYNIIEKALLHSNYIVEDYISLSAHKDKKYIFEEKMTMNNIFAPKDKFIYSIINRNKVTSDPIYYIYC
;
A
#
# COMPACT_ATOMS: atom_id res chain seq x y z
N MET A 1 -16.59 2.09 -37.17
CA MET A 1 -15.11 1.98 -37.09
C MET A 1 -14.50 1.54 -38.44
N ASN A 2 -14.83 0.37 -38.99
CA ASN A 2 -14.23 -0.08 -40.27
C ASN A 2 -14.60 0.80 -41.49
N GLN A 3 -15.81 1.36 -41.58
CA GLN A 3 -16.21 2.26 -42.66
C GLN A 3 -15.53 3.63 -42.58
N ASP A 4 -15.38 4.18 -41.37
CA ASP A 4 -14.70 5.46 -41.16
C ASP A 4 -13.18 5.36 -41.43
N LEU A 5 -12.57 4.27 -41.04
CA LEU A 5 -11.16 3.96 -41.32
C LEU A 5 -10.91 3.80 -42.82
N LYS A 6 -11.86 3.14 -43.51
CA LYS A 6 -11.84 2.96 -44.97
C LYS A 6 -11.99 4.30 -45.74
N GLN A 7 -12.83 5.21 -45.23
CA GLN A 7 -12.99 6.56 -45.78
C GLN A 7 -11.77 7.46 -45.50
N GLN A 8 -11.17 7.33 -44.32
CA GLN A 8 -10.00 8.14 -43.97
C GLN A 8 -8.74 7.69 -44.75
N LEU A 9 -8.53 6.38 -44.93
CA LEU A 9 -7.44 5.85 -45.77
C LEU A 9 -7.57 6.24 -47.24
N LYS A 10 -8.81 6.39 -47.74
CA LYS A 10 -9.08 6.92 -49.09
C LYS A 10 -8.87 8.43 -49.20
N LYS A 11 -9.14 9.21 -48.15
CA LYS A 11 -8.96 10.67 -48.11
C LYS A 11 -7.49 11.15 -48.06
N GLU A 12 -6.60 10.31 -47.56
CA GLU A 12 -5.17 10.66 -47.37
C GLU A 12 -4.33 10.46 -48.65
N ASN A 13 -4.94 10.28 -49.83
CA ASN A 13 -4.26 10.17 -51.14
C ASN A 13 -3.11 9.15 -51.20
N LEU A 14 -3.23 8.07 -50.38
CA LEU A 14 -2.32 6.94 -50.45
C LEU A 14 -2.72 6.11 -51.66
N ALA A 15 -1.79 5.90 -52.61
CA ALA A 15 -2.01 5.09 -53.81
C ALA A 15 -2.13 3.59 -53.46
N LEU A 16 -3.15 3.25 -52.63
CA LEU A 16 -3.47 1.90 -52.19
C LEU A 16 -4.72 1.43 -52.94
N ASN A 17 -4.67 0.21 -53.45
CA ASN A 17 -5.87 -0.42 -54.03
C ASN A 17 -6.79 -0.98 -52.91
N GLU A 18 -8.06 -1.31 -53.27
CA GLU A 18 -9.05 -1.75 -52.29
C GLU A 18 -8.66 -3.01 -51.52
N SER A 19 -7.97 -3.96 -52.16
CA SER A 19 -7.48 -5.19 -51.53
C SER A 19 -6.38 -4.90 -50.49
N GLN A 20 -5.52 -3.90 -50.73
CA GLN A 20 -4.48 -3.50 -49.79
C GLN A 20 -5.08 -2.76 -48.58
N ILE A 21 -6.12 -1.96 -48.81
CA ILE A 21 -6.87 -1.29 -47.73
C ILE A 21 -7.56 -2.32 -46.84
N GLU A 22 -8.18 -3.35 -47.44
CA GLU A 22 -8.88 -4.41 -46.71
C GLU A 22 -7.89 -5.27 -45.90
N THR A 23 -6.72 -5.55 -46.45
CA THR A 23 -5.65 -6.27 -45.74
C THR A 23 -5.12 -5.48 -44.55
N ILE A 24 -4.93 -4.18 -44.71
CA ILE A 24 -4.50 -3.29 -43.63
C ILE A 24 -5.57 -3.23 -42.51
N ILE A 25 -6.85 -3.15 -42.88
CA ILE A 25 -7.96 -3.14 -41.92
C ILE A 25 -8.05 -4.46 -41.15
N ASN A 26 -7.88 -5.60 -41.81
CA ASN A 26 -7.89 -6.91 -41.18
C ASN A 26 -6.70 -7.07 -40.21
N LEU A 27 -5.52 -6.67 -40.63
CA LEU A 27 -4.32 -6.66 -39.76
C LEU A 27 -4.45 -5.75 -38.54
N ILE A 28 -5.10 -4.59 -38.72
CA ILE A 28 -5.41 -3.67 -37.60
C ILE A 28 -6.45 -4.29 -36.66
N ASN A 29 -7.45 -5.00 -37.20
CA ASN A 29 -8.49 -5.66 -36.40
C ASN A 29 -7.92 -6.87 -35.62
N ASP A 30 -7.07 -7.67 -36.22
CA ASP A 30 -6.41 -8.83 -35.56
C ASP A 30 -5.45 -8.33 -34.46
N PHE A 31 -4.67 -7.29 -34.74
CA PHE A 31 -3.83 -6.64 -33.74
C PHE A 31 -4.65 -5.99 -32.62
N HIS A 32 -5.83 -5.44 -32.94
CA HIS A 32 -6.79 -4.91 -31.97
C HIS A 32 -7.35 -6.02 -31.08
N LYS A 33 -7.72 -7.17 -31.67
CA LYS A 33 -8.32 -8.29 -30.94
C LYS A 33 -7.35 -8.92 -29.93
N GLU A 34 -6.09 -9.14 -30.30
CA GLU A 34 -5.06 -9.65 -29.36
C GLU A 34 -4.74 -8.68 -28.23
N ASN A 35 -4.76 -7.38 -28.53
CA ASN A 35 -4.44 -6.36 -27.52
C ASN A 35 -5.67 -5.97 -26.68
N ILE A 36 -6.90 -6.07 -27.20
CA ILE A 36 -8.13 -5.90 -26.42
C ILE A 36 -8.21 -6.96 -25.34
N GLN A 37 -7.93 -8.23 -25.64
CA GLN A 37 -7.91 -9.28 -24.61
C GLN A 37 -6.88 -9.03 -23.51
N LYS A 38 -5.72 -8.48 -23.87
CA LYS A 38 -4.70 -8.08 -22.88
C LYS A 38 -5.08 -6.84 -22.10
N ILE A 39 -5.80 -5.91 -22.74
CA ILE A 39 -6.32 -4.69 -22.09
C ILE A 39 -7.49 -5.05 -21.18
N GLU A 40 -8.42 -5.89 -21.59
CA GLU A 40 -9.52 -6.39 -20.76
C GLU A 40 -9.03 -7.20 -19.55
N GLN A 41 -7.96 -7.97 -19.72
CA GLN A 41 -7.30 -8.64 -18.60
C GLN A 41 -6.68 -7.63 -17.62
N LEU A 42 -6.01 -6.60 -18.15
CA LEU A 42 -5.42 -5.51 -17.33
C LEU A 42 -6.51 -4.62 -16.72
N GLU A 43 -7.61 -4.37 -17.41
CA GLU A 43 -8.76 -3.61 -16.87
C GLU A 43 -9.51 -4.41 -15.81
N SER A 44 -9.65 -5.72 -15.97
CA SER A 44 -10.20 -6.62 -14.95
C SER A 44 -9.32 -6.65 -13.69
N GLU A 45 -8.01 -6.74 -13.85
CA GLU A 45 -7.06 -6.63 -12.72
C GLU A 45 -7.10 -5.26 -12.04
N LEU A 46 -7.47 -4.23 -12.77
CA LEU A 46 -7.62 -2.84 -12.29
C LEU A 46 -8.92 -2.56 -11.57
N TYR A 47 -10.03 -3.06 -12.11
CA TYR A 47 -11.34 -2.95 -11.48
C TYR A 47 -11.34 -3.54 -10.07
N HIS A 48 -10.60 -4.63 -9.91
CA HIS A 48 -10.42 -5.26 -8.59
C HIS A 48 -9.49 -4.49 -7.64
N LEU A 49 -8.71 -3.53 -8.15
CA LEU A 49 -7.74 -2.80 -7.31
C LEU A 49 -8.26 -1.45 -6.80
N LYS A 50 -9.35 -0.87 -7.32
CA LYS A 50 -9.86 0.48 -6.94
C LYS A 50 -8.70 1.49 -6.70
N ILE A 51 -7.73 1.56 -7.64
CA ILE A 51 -6.54 2.38 -7.46
C ILE A 51 -6.77 3.79 -7.99
N ASP A 52 -6.39 4.80 -7.21
CA ASP A 52 -6.37 6.21 -7.55
C ASP A 52 -5.76 6.49 -8.94
N LYS A 53 -6.43 7.33 -9.74
CA LYS A 53 -6.08 7.67 -11.13
C LYS A 53 -4.61 8.10 -11.30
N ASN A 54 -4.02 8.72 -10.29
CA ASN A 54 -2.62 9.17 -10.28
C ASN A 54 -1.64 8.00 -10.01
N LYS A 55 -2.00 7.06 -9.14
CA LYS A 55 -1.24 5.82 -8.91
C LYS A 55 -1.23 4.95 -10.17
N TYR A 56 -2.32 4.95 -10.91
CA TYR A 56 -2.49 4.20 -12.15
C TYR A 56 -1.56 4.68 -13.27
N GLN A 57 -1.48 5.98 -13.49
CA GLN A 57 -0.57 6.55 -14.49
C GLN A 57 0.89 6.25 -14.15
N PHE A 58 1.23 6.24 -12.86
CA PHE A 58 2.56 5.95 -12.38
C PHE A 58 2.95 4.48 -12.60
N LEU A 59 2.06 3.52 -12.24
CA LEU A 59 2.31 2.07 -12.43
C LEU A 59 2.40 1.68 -13.91
N LEU A 60 1.58 2.27 -14.78
CA LEU A 60 1.67 2.08 -16.23
C LEU A 60 2.99 2.64 -16.77
N THR A 61 3.36 3.83 -16.37
CA THR A 61 4.63 4.46 -16.78
C THR A 61 5.82 3.60 -16.38
N GLN A 62 5.80 3.02 -15.17
CA GLN A 62 6.86 2.19 -14.64
C GLN A 62 6.94 0.81 -15.31
N LYS A 63 5.80 0.10 -15.45
CA LYS A 63 5.74 -1.22 -16.11
C LYS A 63 6.18 -1.16 -17.58
N PHE A 64 6.06 0.01 -18.22
CA PHE A 64 6.43 0.23 -19.62
C PHE A 64 7.82 0.85 -19.79
N GLN A 65 8.34 1.60 -18.82
CA GLN A 65 9.69 2.18 -18.87
C GLN A 65 10.80 1.14 -18.71
N ASP A 66 10.60 0.11 -17.88
CA ASP A 66 11.59 -0.96 -17.64
C ASP A 66 11.81 -1.88 -18.85
N LYS A 67 10.91 -1.85 -19.83
CA LYS A 67 11.09 -2.52 -21.14
C LYS A 67 11.32 -1.49 -22.23
N SER A 68 12.47 -0.79 -22.18
CA SER A 68 12.93 0.07 -23.30
C SER A 68 11.81 0.98 -23.86
N ASN A 69 11.94 2.29 -23.73
CA ASN A 69 11.07 3.37 -24.26
C ASN A 69 10.71 3.26 -25.75
N GLN A 70 10.98 2.13 -26.36
CA GLN A 70 10.79 1.82 -27.76
C GLN A 70 9.89 0.61 -28.02
N THR A 71 9.15 0.08 -27.04
CA THR A 71 8.21 -1.00 -27.36
C THR A 71 6.94 -0.43 -28.00
N ILE A 72 6.48 -1.10 -29.04
CA ILE A 72 5.25 -0.75 -29.80
C ILE A 72 4.04 -0.67 -28.88
N ALA A 73 3.96 -1.57 -27.87
CA ALA A 73 2.92 -1.57 -26.87
C ALA A 73 2.91 -0.28 -26.01
N TYR A 74 4.08 0.29 -25.69
CA TYR A 74 4.18 1.57 -24.97
C TYR A 74 3.67 2.74 -25.80
N GLN A 75 4.09 2.82 -27.07
CA GLN A 75 3.66 3.90 -27.96
C GLN A 75 2.15 3.86 -28.22
N PHE A 76 1.60 2.66 -28.36
CA PHE A 76 0.17 2.44 -28.55
C PHE A 76 -0.62 2.76 -27.28
N GLY A 77 -0.17 2.32 -26.12
CA GLY A 77 -0.77 2.64 -24.82
C GLY A 77 -0.77 4.15 -24.53
N ARG A 78 0.30 4.87 -24.89
CA ARG A 78 0.38 6.32 -24.74
C ARG A 78 -0.61 7.05 -25.65
N LEU A 79 -0.76 6.63 -26.88
CA LEU A 79 -1.76 7.18 -27.81
C LEU A 79 -3.20 6.98 -27.31
N LEU A 80 -3.51 5.82 -26.74
CA LEU A 80 -4.81 5.55 -26.13
C LEU A 80 -5.05 6.43 -24.89
N LEU A 81 -4.07 6.58 -24.02
CA LEU A 81 -4.18 7.43 -22.82
C LEU A 81 -4.39 8.91 -23.19
N ASP A 82 -3.68 9.40 -24.20
CA ASP A 82 -3.82 10.78 -24.68
C ASP A 82 -5.20 11.00 -25.35
N PHE A 83 -5.74 9.98 -26.02
CA PHE A 83 -7.11 9.99 -26.54
C PHE A 83 -8.16 10.05 -25.43
N PHE A 84 -8.04 9.23 -24.38
CA PHE A 84 -8.99 9.25 -23.26
C PHE A 84 -8.90 10.52 -22.41
N LYS A 85 -7.75 11.19 -22.35
CA LYS A 85 -7.60 12.47 -21.65
C LYS A 85 -8.33 13.63 -22.34
N ASN A 86 -8.37 13.64 -23.68
CA ASN A 86 -9.00 14.69 -24.47
C ASN A 86 -9.47 14.14 -25.83
N PRO A 87 -10.61 13.44 -25.90
CA PRO A 87 -11.06 12.75 -27.12
C PRO A 87 -11.32 13.68 -28.30
N ILE A 88 -11.59 14.97 -28.06
CA ILE A 88 -11.83 15.95 -29.10
C ILE A 88 -10.56 16.56 -29.68
N LYS A 89 -9.48 16.65 -28.87
CA LYS A 89 -8.19 17.24 -29.29
C LYS A 89 -7.15 16.21 -29.76
N ASN A 90 -7.21 14.98 -29.23
CA ASN A 90 -6.21 13.95 -29.45
C ASN A 90 -6.76 12.79 -30.27
N PHE A 91 -7.39 13.08 -31.38
CA PHE A 91 -7.88 12.03 -32.29
C PHE A 91 -6.70 11.18 -32.77
N ILE A 92 -6.76 9.86 -32.53
CA ILE A 92 -5.71 8.93 -32.98
C ILE A 92 -5.75 8.91 -34.52
N THR A 93 -4.78 9.56 -35.14
CA THR A 93 -4.73 9.60 -36.61
C THR A 93 -4.30 8.25 -37.16
N PRO A 94 -4.89 7.80 -38.29
CA PRO A 94 -4.45 6.58 -38.98
C PRO A 94 -2.94 6.55 -39.25
N LYS A 95 -2.32 7.73 -39.45
CA LYS A 95 -0.88 7.92 -39.66
C LYS A 95 -0.05 7.52 -38.42
N ALA A 96 -0.53 7.81 -37.21
CA ALA A 96 0.15 7.42 -35.98
C ALA A 96 0.10 5.90 -35.75
N LEU A 97 -1.06 5.28 -36.02
CA LEU A 97 -1.20 3.81 -35.96
C LEU A 97 -0.36 3.10 -37.00
N LEU A 98 -0.30 3.67 -38.20
CA LEU A 98 0.50 3.11 -39.29
C LEU A 98 2.00 3.19 -39.01
N ASN A 99 2.49 4.28 -38.43
CA ASN A 99 3.88 4.42 -37.99
C ASN A 99 4.28 3.35 -36.94
N ILE A 100 3.40 3.11 -35.97
CA ILE A 100 3.64 2.07 -34.95
C ILE A 100 3.68 0.68 -35.59
N TYR A 101 2.79 0.43 -36.53
CA TYR A 101 2.77 -0.84 -37.27
C TYR A 101 4.03 -1.04 -38.14
N CYS A 102 4.49 -0.01 -38.84
CA CYS A 102 5.75 -0.06 -39.61
C CYS A 102 6.98 -0.32 -38.75
N GLN A 103 7.02 0.24 -37.52
CA GLN A 103 8.09 -0.05 -36.56
C GLN A 103 8.04 -1.51 -36.08
N PHE A 104 6.84 -2.07 -35.92
CA PHE A 104 6.66 -3.50 -35.60
C PHE A 104 7.19 -4.40 -36.72
N LEU A 105 6.86 -4.12 -37.97
CA LEU A 105 7.33 -4.87 -39.13
C LEU A 105 8.85 -4.83 -39.26
N LYS A 106 9.50 -3.67 -39.07
CA LYS A 106 10.95 -3.54 -39.06
C LYS A 106 11.64 -4.39 -37.98
N ARG A 107 11.02 -4.58 -36.83
CA ARG A 107 11.56 -5.46 -35.78
C ARG A 107 11.35 -6.93 -36.08
N LYS A 108 10.23 -7.25 -36.71
CA LYS A 108 9.94 -8.62 -37.20
C LYS A 108 10.94 -9.03 -38.29
N GLU A 109 11.31 -8.10 -39.19
CA GLU A 109 12.31 -8.32 -40.25
C GLU A 109 13.70 -8.72 -39.71
N LYS A 110 14.06 -8.24 -38.51
CA LYS A 110 15.33 -8.63 -37.85
C LYS A 110 15.29 -10.03 -37.21
N LYS A 111 14.11 -10.67 -37.10
CA LYS A 111 13.93 -11.94 -36.37
C LYS A 111 13.33 -13.07 -37.20
N THR A 112 12.64 -12.78 -38.29
CA THR A 112 11.93 -13.74 -39.15
C THR A 112 11.85 -13.23 -40.59
N GLU A 113 11.76 -14.13 -41.59
CA GLU A 113 11.50 -13.71 -42.97
C GLU A 113 10.12 -13.07 -43.12
N LEU A 114 10.12 -11.86 -43.68
CA LEU A 114 8.90 -11.10 -43.96
C LEU A 114 8.24 -11.57 -45.26
N THR A 115 6.92 -11.54 -45.29
CA THR A 115 6.14 -11.76 -46.53
C THR A 115 6.40 -10.62 -47.52
N ALA A 116 6.16 -10.90 -48.81
CA ALA A 116 6.36 -9.89 -49.88
C ALA A 116 5.52 -8.63 -49.68
N LEU A 117 4.35 -8.73 -49.02
CA LEU A 117 3.45 -7.61 -48.71
C LEU A 117 4.01 -6.73 -47.58
N GLU A 118 4.54 -7.35 -46.53
CA GLU A 118 5.18 -6.67 -45.41
C GLU A 118 6.43 -5.86 -45.87
N LYS A 119 7.23 -6.43 -46.78
CA LYS A 119 8.36 -5.74 -47.38
C LYS A 119 7.93 -4.54 -48.22
N LYS A 120 6.80 -4.65 -48.96
CA LYS A 120 6.26 -3.56 -49.77
C LYS A 120 5.70 -2.41 -48.91
N CYS A 121 5.09 -2.72 -47.75
CA CYS A 121 4.65 -1.70 -46.79
C CYS A 121 5.83 -0.89 -46.25
N ILE A 122 6.96 -1.54 -45.90
CA ILE A 122 8.15 -0.83 -45.43
C ILE A 122 8.69 0.10 -46.52
N GLN A 123 8.71 -0.32 -47.79
CA GLN A 123 9.22 0.50 -48.91
C GLN A 123 8.33 1.71 -49.23
N VAL A 124 6.99 1.59 -49.08
CA VAL A 124 6.05 2.68 -49.40
C VAL A 124 6.09 3.78 -48.35
N PHE A 125 6.35 3.43 -47.09
CA PHE A 125 6.31 4.39 -45.97
C PHE A 125 7.70 4.97 -45.61
N TYR A 126 8.79 4.44 -46.16
CA TYR A 126 10.14 4.95 -45.92
C TYR A 126 10.75 5.42 -47.22
N LYS A 127 10.22 6.49 -47.82
CA LYS A 127 10.98 7.29 -48.79
C LYS A 127 11.79 8.33 -48.02
N PRO A 128 13.14 8.39 -48.21
CA PRO A 128 13.91 9.47 -47.63
C PRO A 128 13.54 10.79 -48.35
N GLY A 129 13.08 11.75 -47.59
CA GLY A 129 12.71 13.04 -48.11
C GLY A 129 11.80 13.94 -47.26
N ASN A 130 11.61 13.66 -45.98
CA ASN A 130 10.95 14.60 -45.06
C ASN A 130 11.88 14.90 -43.87
N GLU A 131 12.78 15.84 -44.08
CA GLU A 131 13.83 16.24 -43.12
C GLU A 131 13.36 16.83 -41.80
N THR A 132 12.08 17.18 -41.68
CA THR A 132 11.51 17.79 -40.47
C THR A 132 11.13 16.80 -39.34
N ILE A 133 11.15 15.49 -39.61
CA ILE A 133 10.88 14.47 -38.58
C ILE A 133 12.18 13.86 -38.04
N ASP A 134 13.26 13.87 -38.84
CA ASP A 134 14.55 13.31 -38.46
C ASP A 134 15.32 14.21 -37.48
N SER A 135 15.24 15.53 -37.59
CA SER A 135 15.99 16.44 -36.69
C SER A 135 15.52 16.37 -35.22
N THR A 136 14.25 16.25 -34.99
CA THR A 136 13.69 16.13 -33.61
C THR A 136 13.96 14.75 -32.99
N PHE A 137 14.13 13.73 -33.82
CA PHE A 137 14.39 12.37 -33.35
C PHE A 137 15.90 12.16 -33.10
N GLU A 138 16.77 12.76 -33.90
CA GLU A 138 18.21 12.77 -33.66
C GLU A 138 18.61 13.63 -32.45
N GLU A 139 17.96 14.76 -32.21
CA GLU A 139 18.15 15.53 -30.96
C GLU A 139 17.76 14.74 -29.71
N LEU A 140 16.69 13.94 -29.76
CA LEU A 140 16.27 13.08 -28.64
C LEU A 140 17.21 11.87 -28.45
N CYS A 141 17.83 11.37 -29.51
CA CYS A 141 18.80 10.26 -29.47
C CYS A 141 20.21 10.69 -29.08
N ASN A 142 20.58 11.95 -29.32
CA ASN A 142 21.90 12.49 -29.03
C ASN A 142 22.07 13.03 -27.60
N LEU A 143 21.05 12.95 -26.76
CA LEU A 143 21.13 13.24 -25.32
C LEU A 143 21.71 12.08 -24.48
N SER A 144 22.60 11.27 -25.04
CA SER A 144 23.36 10.29 -24.28
C SER A 144 24.85 10.72 -24.21
N PRO A 145 25.30 11.36 -23.14
CA PRO A 145 26.71 11.57 -22.97
C PRO A 145 27.38 10.26 -22.55
N LYS A 146 28.12 9.65 -23.46
CA LYS A 146 29.21 8.74 -23.09
C LYS A 146 30.32 9.56 -22.42
N GLN A 147 30.21 9.79 -21.14
CA GLN A 147 31.34 10.12 -20.30
C GLN A 147 31.65 8.91 -19.43
N HIS A 148 32.66 8.15 -19.80
CA HIS A 148 33.32 7.20 -18.92
C HIS A 148 33.99 8.00 -17.80
N ILE A 149 33.33 8.11 -16.65
CA ILE A 149 34.01 8.48 -15.42
C ILE A 149 34.68 7.22 -14.92
N VAL A 150 36.01 7.18 -15.03
CA VAL A 150 36.84 6.19 -14.35
C VAL A 150 36.71 6.47 -12.86
N VAL A 151 35.94 5.65 -12.15
CA VAL A 151 35.88 5.70 -10.70
C VAL A 151 37.15 5.05 -10.18
N THR A 152 38.20 5.83 -10.02
CA THR A 152 39.34 5.51 -9.19
C THR A 152 39.00 5.91 -7.77
N GLU A 153 39.02 4.89 -6.87
CA GLU A 153 38.92 4.97 -5.42
C GLU A 153 37.52 5.27 -4.85
N ILE A 154 37.11 4.42 -3.90
CA ILE A 154 35.99 4.63 -2.99
C ILE A 154 36.18 6.02 -2.37
N PRO A 155 35.25 6.95 -2.51
CA PRO A 155 35.34 8.21 -1.78
C PRO A 155 35.43 7.88 -0.31
N LYS A 156 36.57 8.21 0.33
CA LYS A 156 36.64 8.27 1.78
C LYS A 156 35.66 9.40 2.16
N THR A 157 34.41 9.03 2.37
CA THR A 157 33.43 9.95 2.95
C THR A 157 33.98 10.36 4.30
N SER A 158 34.50 11.57 4.38
CA SER A 158 34.85 12.17 5.66
C SER A 158 33.59 12.13 6.49
N LYS A 159 33.59 11.29 7.52
CA LYS A 159 32.52 11.18 8.53
C LYS A 159 32.48 12.54 9.27
N LYS A 160 31.83 13.54 8.69
CA LYS A 160 31.32 14.66 9.47
C LYS A 160 29.99 14.19 9.99
N SER A 161 29.86 14.04 11.31
CA SER A 161 28.58 13.86 11.98
C SER A 161 27.64 14.97 11.50
N LYS A 162 26.78 14.65 10.53
CA LYS A 162 25.78 15.61 10.08
C LYS A 162 24.75 15.67 11.19
N LYS A 163 24.61 16.85 11.82
CA LYS A 163 23.44 17.13 12.68
C LYS A 163 22.19 16.81 11.85
N PRO A 164 21.15 16.17 12.44
CA PRO A 164 19.92 15.87 11.74
C PRO A 164 19.42 17.12 11.01
N LEU A 165 19.21 17.01 9.72
CA LEU A 165 18.67 18.10 8.92
C LEU A 165 17.24 18.38 9.43
N LYS A 166 17.01 19.58 9.97
CA LYS A 166 15.64 20.00 10.31
C LYS A 166 14.92 20.39 9.03
N LEU A 167 14.43 19.39 8.29
CA LEU A 167 13.61 19.63 7.11
C LEU A 167 12.18 19.94 7.57
N ASN A 168 11.72 21.16 7.32
CA ASN A 168 10.39 21.60 7.69
C ASN A 168 9.40 21.40 6.53
N LEU A 169 8.55 20.39 6.65
CA LEU A 169 7.46 20.09 5.72
C LEU A 169 6.07 20.31 6.36
N ASN A 170 5.96 21.22 7.35
CA ASN A 170 4.71 21.47 8.09
C ASN A 170 3.50 21.83 7.21
N HIS A 171 3.72 22.19 5.94
CA HIS A 171 2.68 22.45 4.95
C HIS A 171 2.21 21.18 4.20
N ARG A 172 2.86 20.04 4.41
CA ARG A 172 2.54 18.78 3.73
C ARG A 172 2.01 17.74 4.70
N LYS A 173 1.02 16.97 4.25
CA LYS A 173 0.60 15.74 4.90
C LYS A 173 1.65 14.65 4.71
N VAL A 174 1.66 13.64 5.56
CA VAL A 174 2.58 12.48 5.45
C VAL A 174 2.50 11.85 4.05
N LYS A 175 1.30 11.66 3.52
CA LYS A 175 1.08 11.05 2.18
C LYS A 175 1.69 11.86 1.03
N ASP A 176 1.89 13.16 1.20
CA ASP A 176 2.44 14.05 0.16
C ASP A 176 3.98 14.10 0.19
N ILE A 177 4.62 13.48 1.19
CA ILE A 177 6.08 13.38 1.27
C ILE A 177 6.56 12.45 0.17
N LYS A 178 7.46 12.95 -0.68
CA LYS A 178 8.04 12.19 -1.79
C LYS A 178 9.23 11.38 -1.31
N VAL A 179 9.08 10.06 -1.31
CA VAL A 179 10.13 9.15 -0.84
C VAL A 179 10.67 8.34 -2.02
N ALA A 180 11.94 8.56 -2.37
CA ALA A 180 12.65 7.69 -3.30
C ALA A 180 12.94 6.36 -2.61
N ILE A 181 12.58 5.24 -3.23
CA ILE A 181 12.60 3.93 -2.57
C ILE A 181 13.36 2.87 -3.34
N ILE A 182 14.10 2.02 -2.58
CA ILE A 182 14.60 0.71 -2.99
C ILE A 182 14.10 -0.28 -1.93
N LEU A 183 12.95 -0.88 -2.18
CA LEU A 183 12.30 -1.86 -1.29
C LEU A 183 11.99 -3.13 -2.08
N ASP A 184 11.98 -4.30 -1.44
CA ASP A 184 11.41 -5.50 -2.05
C ASP A 184 9.89 -5.34 -2.20
N GLU A 185 9.29 -6.07 -3.14
CA GLU A 185 7.85 -6.05 -3.43
C GLU A 185 6.99 -6.07 -2.17
N PHE A 186 7.42 -6.84 -1.22
CA PHE A 186 6.74 -7.05 0.04
C PHE A 186 6.71 -5.81 0.93
N SER A 187 7.89 -5.21 1.18
CA SER A 187 7.98 -3.98 1.97
C SER A 187 7.35 -2.81 1.22
N TYR A 188 7.46 -2.79 -0.11
CA TYR A 188 6.75 -1.81 -0.93
C TYR A 188 5.23 -1.90 -0.71
N ASN A 189 4.64 -3.09 -0.80
CA ASN A 189 3.21 -3.27 -0.56
C ASN A 189 2.79 -2.92 0.87
N SER A 190 3.72 -2.95 1.81
CA SER A 190 3.51 -2.57 3.20
C SER A 190 3.50 -1.05 3.41
N PHE A 191 4.39 -0.31 2.73
CA PHE A 191 4.59 1.14 2.93
C PHE A 191 3.96 2.04 1.87
N LYS A 192 3.56 1.52 0.71
CA LYS A 192 3.18 2.32 -0.47
C LYS A 192 2.04 3.32 -0.24
N ASP A 193 1.22 3.09 0.78
CA ASP A 193 0.06 3.90 1.10
C ASP A 193 0.37 5.00 2.12
N GLU A 194 1.60 5.02 2.68
CA GLU A 194 1.99 5.93 3.76
C GLU A 194 2.66 7.21 3.26
N PHE A 195 3.17 7.21 2.02
CA PHE A 195 3.84 8.35 1.39
C PHE A 195 3.67 8.32 -0.14
N THR A 196 4.18 9.32 -0.84
CA THR A 196 4.25 9.33 -2.31
C THR A 196 5.54 8.62 -2.76
N PRO A 197 5.49 7.34 -3.22
CA PRO A 197 6.68 6.59 -3.56
C PRO A 197 7.25 6.98 -4.93
N LEU A 198 8.58 7.17 -4.99
CA LEU A 198 9.37 7.28 -6.22
C LEU A 198 10.21 6.01 -6.33
N ILE A 199 9.74 5.02 -7.09
CA ILE A 199 10.36 3.70 -7.16
C ILE A 199 11.60 3.75 -8.04
N LEU A 200 12.76 3.40 -7.47
CA LEU A 200 14.03 3.42 -8.17
C LEU A 200 14.41 2.03 -8.70
N THR A 201 14.96 2.02 -9.92
CA THR A 201 15.70 0.89 -10.50
C THR A 201 17.10 1.38 -10.91
N PRO A 202 18.06 0.48 -11.13
CA PRO A 202 19.38 0.88 -11.63
C PRO A 202 19.35 1.69 -12.94
N SER A 203 18.30 1.49 -13.75
CA SER A 203 18.16 2.13 -15.05
C SER A 203 17.35 3.43 -15.05
N ASN A 204 16.44 3.64 -14.06
CA ASN A 204 15.50 4.77 -14.10
C ASN A 204 15.80 5.89 -13.09
N TRP A 205 16.65 5.68 -12.09
CA TRP A 205 16.82 6.61 -10.99
C TRP A 205 17.24 8.03 -11.41
N LYS A 206 18.12 8.15 -12.43
CA LYS A 206 18.54 9.46 -12.96
C LYS A 206 17.36 10.22 -13.57
N PHE A 207 16.52 9.51 -14.32
CA PHE A 207 15.31 10.09 -14.90
C PHE A 207 14.32 10.51 -13.80
N ILE A 208 14.05 9.64 -12.82
CA ILE A 208 13.14 9.96 -11.70
C ILE A 208 13.61 11.21 -10.96
N PHE A 209 14.92 11.31 -10.66
CA PHE A 209 15.47 12.46 -9.94
C PHE A 209 15.52 13.74 -10.79
N SER A 210 15.56 13.64 -12.10
CA SER A 210 15.44 14.80 -12.98
C SER A 210 14.03 15.38 -13.03
N GLN A 211 13.00 14.54 -12.84
CA GLN A 211 11.60 14.93 -12.86
C GLN A 211 11.05 15.28 -11.46
N HIS A 212 11.62 14.67 -10.43
CA HIS A 212 11.11 14.78 -9.05
C HIS A 212 12.28 14.93 -8.08
N LYS A 213 12.26 15.98 -7.27
CA LYS A 213 13.15 16.06 -6.13
C LYS A 213 12.51 15.26 -4.98
N PRO A 214 13.10 14.14 -4.53
CA PRO A 214 12.61 13.43 -3.35
C PRO A 214 12.91 14.22 -2.07
N ASP A 215 12.07 14.04 -1.06
CA ASP A 215 12.28 14.58 0.29
C ASP A 215 13.17 13.66 1.12
N ILE A 216 13.12 12.34 0.85
CA ILE A 216 13.86 11.27 1.55
C ILE A 216 14.27 10.21 0.52
N PHE A 217 15.43 9.60 0.72
CA PHE A 217 15.81 8.35 0.09
C PHE A 217 15.74 7.21 1.12
N PHE A 218 14.85 6.25 0.90
CA PHE A 218 14.62 5.10 1.78
C PHE A 218 14.97 3.80 1.05
N CYS A 219 16.02 3.13 1.54
CA CYS A 219 16.50 1.86 1.04
C CYS A 219 16.39 0.80 2.15
N GLU A 220 15.99 -0.41 1.82
CA GLU A 220 16.07 -1.53 2.75
C GLU A 220 17.17 -2.51 2.34
N SER A 221 17.40 -3.53 3.18
CA SER A 221 18.20 -4.71 2.85
C SER A 221 17.49 -5.56 1.77
N ALA A 222 17.35 -4.96 0.57
CA ALA A 222 16.56 -5.53 -0.51
C ALA A 222 17.30 -6.64 -1.26
N TRP A 223 16.59 -7.74 -1.52
CA TRP A 223 17.09 -8.88 -2.31
C TRP A 223 16.83 -8.72 -3.81
N SER A 224 15.77 -8.02 -4.17
CA SER A 224 15.27 -7.97 -5.56
C SER A 224 14.88 -6.58 -6.03
N GLY A 225 14.34 -5.75 -5.14
CA GLY A 225 13.59 -4.56 -5.46
C GLY A 225 12.10 -4.86 -5.61
N THR A 226 11.29 -3.85 -5.94
CA THR A 226 9.82 -3.95 -6.03
C THR A 226 9.33 -4.92 -7.10
N ASP A 227 10.12 -5.21 -8.12
CA ASP A 227 9.84 -6.22 -9.15
C ASP A 227 10.51 -7.54 -8.77
N SER A 228 9.75 -8.46 -8.19
CA SER A 228 10.24 -9.79 -7.77
C SER A 228 10.53 -10.72 -8.94
N ILE A 229 10.02 -10.43 -10.15
CA ILE A 229 10.23 -11.24 -11.36
C ILE A 229 11.56 -10.85 -12.03
N ASN A 230 11.74 -9.57 -12.36
CA ASN A 230 12.93 -9.08 -13.05
C ASN A 230 14.11 -8.80 -12.09
N ARG A 231 13.85 -8.63 -10.80
CA ARG A 231 14.82 -8.50 -9.71
C ARG A 231 15.91 -7.46 -9.99
N PRO A 232 15.58 -6.19 -10.31
CA PRO A 232 16.53 -5.19 -10.83
C PRO A 232 17.67 -4.89 -9.85
N TRP A 233 17.45 -5.03 -8.54
CA TRP A 233 18.43 -4.77 -7.49
C TRP A 233 19.15 -6.02 -6.97
N LYS A 234 18.93 -7.21 -7.59
CA LYS A 234 19.58 -8.45 -7.17
C LYS A 234 21.10 -8.32 -7.13
N GLY A 235 21.70 -8.52 -5.95
CA GLY A 235 23.14 -8.45 -5.74
C GLY A 235 23.74 -7.04 -5.80
N LYS A 236 22.90 -5.98 -5.78
CA LYS A 236 23.34 -4.57 -5.90
C LYS A 236 23.11 -3.75 -4.62
N ILE A 237 22.57 -4.36 -3.55
CA ILE A 237 22.30 -3.67 -2.28
C ILE A 237 23.22 -4.13 -1.15
N TYR A 238 23.89 -5.23 -1.31
CA TYR A 238 24.83 -5.74 -0.31
C TYR A 238 26.24 -5.94 -0.88
N ALA A 239 27.26 -5.81 -0.03
CA ALA A 239 28.60 -6.24 -0.36
C ALA A 239 28.71 -7.76 -0.20
N SER A 240 29.66 -8.39 -0.88
CA SER A 240 29.92 -9.82 -0.71
C SER A 240 31.39 -10.14 -0.87
N LYS A 241 31.92 -11.00 0.02
CA LYS A 241 33.27 -11.56 -0.17
C LYS A 241 33.39 -12.43 -1.43
N ASN A 242 32.26 -12.87 -1.98
CA ASN A 242 32.23 -13.70 -3.20
C ASN A 242 32.18 -12.87 -4.48
N PHE A 243 31.98 -11.57 -4.39
CA PHE A 243 31.97 -10.71 -5.57
C PHE A 243 33.39 -10.34 -6.00
N ARG A 244 33.70 -10.51 -7.29
CA ARG A 244 35.02 -10.14 -7.87
C ARG A 244 35.17 -8.62 -8.03
N LYS A 245 34.06 -7.87 -8.07
CA LYS A 245 34.01 -6.42 -8.23
C LYS A 245 32.87 -5.85 -7.38
N GLU A 246 32.95 -4.55 -7.14
CA GLU A 246 31.85 -3.82 -6.48
C GLU A 246 30.60 -3.80 -7.38
N ASN A 247 29.47 -4.24 -6.85
CA ASN A 247 28.21 -4.33 -7.59
C ASN A 247 27.20 -3.23 -7.20
N ARG A 248 27.52 -2.42 -6.19
CA ARG A 248 26.62 -1.37 -5.65
C ARG A 248 26.83 -0.01 -6.32
N THR A 249 27.40 0.05 -7.53
CA THR A 249 27.77 1.30 -8.22
C THR A 249 26.61 2.27 -8.32
N GLU A 250 25.45 1.79 -8.78
CA GLU A 250 24.26 2.64 -8.93
C GLU A 250 23.72 3.15 -7.58
N LEU A 251 23.84 2.34 -6.53
CA LEU A 251 23.49 2.76 -5.18
C LEU A 251 24.43 3.88 -4.69
N PHE A 252 25.72 3.77 -4.96
CA PHE A 252 26.69 4.81 -4.60
C PHE A 252 26.41 6.13 -5.34
N GLU A 253 26.08 6.07 -6.62
CA GLU A 253 25.69 7.26 -7.40
C GLU A 253 24.42 7.93 -6.84
N ILE A 254 23.42 7.13 -6.41
CA ILE A 254 22.21 7.64 -5.73
C ILE A 254 22.56 8.32 -4.41
N LEU A 255 23.39 7.70 -3.58
CA LEU A 255 23.82 8.26 -2.30
C LEU A 255 24.62 9.56 -2.48
N GLU A 256 25.50 9.60 -3.47
CA GLU A 256 26.24 10.81 -3.83
C GLU A 256 25.31 11.94 -4.27
N TYR A 257 24.34 11.63 -5.12
CA TYR A 257 23.31 12.60 -5.52
C TYR A 257 22.54 13.13 -4.32
N CYS A 258 22.08 12.25 -3.44
CA CYS A 258 21.34 12.62 -2.23
C CYS A 258 22.18 13.53 -1.33
N ASN A 259 23.46 13.18 -1.13
CA ASN A 259 24.39 13.98 -0.34
C ASN A 259 24.58 15.39 -0.93
N ASN A 260 24.79 15.50 -2.25
CA ASN A 260 24.99 16.76 -2.93
C ASN A 260 23.74 17.66 -2.94
N ASN A 261 22.55 17.07 -2.83
CA ASN A 261 21.27 17.79 -2.84
C ASN A 261 20.63 17.94 -1.44
N GLY A 262 21.31 17.51 -0.37
CA GLY A 262 20.82 17.61 1.00
C GLY A 262 19.58 16.72 1.26
N ILE A 263 19.46 15.60 0.57
CA ILE A 263 18.37 14.64 0.75
C ILE A 263 18.81 13.62 1.81
N PRO A 264 18.08 13.48 2.94
CA PRO A 264 18.41 12.51 3.97
C PRO A 264 18.27 11.09 3.45
N THR A 265 19.21 10.23 3.83
CA THR A 265 19.26 8.83 3.40
C THR A 265 18.99 7.90 4.58
N VAL A 266 18.04 6.98 4.40
CA VAL A 266 17.57 6.03 5.40
C VAL A 266 17.80 4.62 4.91
N PHE A 267 18.46 3.78 5.71
CA PHE A 267 18.61 2.35 5.46
C PHE A 267 17.86 1.55 6.51
N TRP A 268 17.01 0.61 6.09
CA TRP A 268 16.31 -0.31 7.00
C TRP A 268 16.82 -1.73 6.80
N ASN A 269 17.61 -2.23 7.77
CA ASN A 269 18.07 -3.62 7.76
C ASN A 269 17.03 -4.54 8.39
N LYS A 270 16.18 -5.13 7.54
CA LYS A 270 15.15 -6.10 7.94
C LYS A 270 15.67 -7.52 8.11
N GLU A 271 16.93 -7.76 7.75
CA GLU A 271 17.58 -9.06 7.80
C GLU A 271 18.36 -9.30 9.11
N ASP A 272 18.45 -8.27 9.97
CA ASP A 272 19.00 -8.40 11.31
C ASP A 272 18.06 -9.22 12.23
N PRO A 273 18.59 -9.95 13.21
CA PRO A 273 20.02 -10.14 13.52
C PRO A 273 20.67 -11.24 12.68
N THR A 274 19.91 -12.01 11.91
CA THR A 274 20.38 -13.22 11.21
C THR A 274 21.56 -12.95 10.27
N HIS A 275 21.47 -11.87 9.49
CA HIS A 275 22.51 -11.49 8.53
C HIS A 275 23.45 -10.41 9.06
N TYR A 276 23.41 -10.04 10.34
CA TYR A 276 24.35 -9.09 10.92
C TYR A 276 25.82 -9.56 10.78
N PRO A 277 26.17 -10.81 11.10
CA PRO A 277 27.52 -11.33 10.93
C PRO A 277 27.82 -11.83 9.51
N ASP A 278 26.84 -11.84 8.60
CA ASP A 278 26.99 -12.41 7.26
C ASP A 278 27.84 -11.51 6.37
N ARG A 279 28.96 -12.06 5.82
CA ARG A 279 29.85 -11.36 4.90
C ARG A 279 29.69 -11.84 3.46
N VAL A 280 28.76 -12.76 3.20
CA VAL A 280 28.31 -13.15 1.85
C VAL A 280 27.21 -12.23 1.37
N HIS A 281 26.33 -11.82 2.27
CA HIS A 281 25.25 -10.84 2.01
C HIS A 281 25.39 -9.69 3.03
N ASP A 282 26.49 -8.92 2.89
CA ASP A 282 26.88 -7.90 3.86
C ASP A 282 26.07 -6.62 3.71
N PHE A 283 24.85 -6.63 4.22
CA PHE A 283 23.99 -5.45 4.30
C PHE A 283 24.52 -4.43 5.32
N VAL A 284 25.21 -4.87 6.36
CA VAL A 284 25.81 -4.00 7.37
C VAL A 284 26.83 -3.05 6.74
N LYS A 285 27.64 -3.54 5.79
CA LYS A 285 28.60 -2.71 5.04
C LYS A 285 27.90 -1.67 4.17
N THR A 286 26.68 -1.94 3.73
CA THR A 286 25.85 -0.97 3.00
C THR A 286 25.22 0.04 3.94
N ALA A 287 24.68 -0.41 5.08
CA ALA A 287 24.06 0.46 6.08
C ALA A 287 24.98 1.61 6.52
N GLN A 288 26.29 1.36 6.62
CA GLN A 288 27.31 2.37 7.00
C GLN A 288 27.40 3.57 6.06
N LEU A 289 26.82 3.49 4.87
CA LEU A 289 26.85 4.56 3.86
C LEU A 289 25.72 5.57 4.01
N PHE A 290 24.73 5.26 4.83
CA PHE A 290 23.53 6.07 5.02
C PHE A 290 23.61 7.01 6.22
N ASP A 291 22.83 8.09 6.20
CA ASP A 291 22.77 9.06 7.29
C ASP A 291 22.07 8.47 8.53
N PHE A 292 21.06 7.62 8.32
CA PHE A 292 20.25 7.00 9.35
C PHE A 292 20.07 5.51 9.06
N VAL A 293 20.26 4.68 10.07
CA VAL A 293 20.10 3.24 10.00
C VAL A 293 18.99 2.79 10.93
N PHE A 294 18.08 2.00 10.40
CA PHE A 294 17.04 1.32 11.16
C PHE A 294 17.27 -0.19 11.08
N THR A 295 17.05 -0.89 12.17
CA THR A 295 17.17 -2.34 12.26
C THR A 295 15.91 -2.95 12.88
N THR A 296 15.52 -4.16 12.44
CA THR A 296 14.38 -4.86 13.05
C THR A 296 14.73 -5.42 14.44
N ALA A 297 16.01 -5.54 14.77
CA ALA A 297 16.53 -6.14 15.99
C ALA A 297 17.13 -5.05 16.92
N GLU A 298 16.47 -4.79 18.05
CA GLU A 298 16.90 -3.74 18.99
C GLU A 298 18.31 -3.98 19.53
N GLU A 299 18.67 -5.23 19.76
CA GLU A 299 20.02 -5.63 20.20
C GLU A 299 21.11 -5.25 19.20
N CYS A 300 20.80 -5.16 17.90
CA CYS A 300 21.75 -4.74 16.88
C CYS A 300 22.06 -3.24 16.93
N VAL A 301 21.20 -2.41 17.54
CA VAL A 301 21.40 -0.95 17.63
C VAL A 301 22.74 -0.64 18.29
N GLU A 302 23.00 -1.23 19.46
CA GLU A 302 24.26 -1.02 20.17
C GLU A 302 25.45 -1.66 19.46
N GLN A 303 25.25 -2.77 18.74
CA GLN A 303 26.27 -3.37 17.91
C GLN A 303 26.71 -2.45 16.77
N TYR A 304 25.77 -1.84 16.04
CA TYR A 304 26.09 -0.86 14.99
C TYR A 304 26.87 0.36 15.55
N LYS A 305 26.48 0.87 16.72
CA LYS A 305 27.17 1.98 17.37
C LYS A 305 28.58 1.60 17.75
N LYS A 306 28.76 0.45 18.41
CA LYS A 306 30.04 -0.01 18.91
C LYS A 306 30.98 -0.43 17.79
N ASP A 307 30.51 -1.28 16.86
CA ASP A 307 31.38 -1.93 15.87
C ASP A 307 31.72 -0.98 14.71
N TYR A 308 30.83 -0.03 14.38
CA TYR A 308 30.98 0.83 13.21
C TYR A 308 30.91 2.32 13.52
N ASN A 309 30.80 2.71 14.80
CA ASN A 309 30.72 4.10 15.24
C ASN A 309 29.60 4.88 14.53
N LEU A 310 28.42 4.27 14.40
CA LEU A 310 27.23 4.90 13.83
C LEU A 310 26.37 5.48 14.97
N GLU A 311 26.13 6.78 14.93
CA GLU A 311 25.34 7.45 15.98
C GLU A 311 23.83 7.35 15.73
N ASN A 312 23.39 7.46 14.48
CA ASN A 312 22.00 7.51 14.08
C ASN A 312 21.45 6.10 13.75
N VAL A 313 21.39 5.24 14.75
CA VAL A 313 20.85 3.87 14.63
C VAL A 313 19.66 3.68 15.56
N TYR A 314 18.57 3.14 15.04
CA TYR A 314 17.31 2.99 15.76
C TYR A 314 16.65 1.65 15.47
N ALA A 315 15.91 1.11 16.43
CA ALA A 315 15.06 -0.05 16.19
C ALA A 315 13.79 0.35 15.40
N LEU A 316 13.45 -0.46 14.42
CA LEU A 316 12.21 -0.34 13.64
C LEU A 316 11.67 -1.75 13.32
N PRO A 317 10.89 -2.35 14.21
CA PRO A 317 10.30 -3.66 14.03
C PRO A 317 9.34 -3.71 12.82
N PHE A 318 9.02 -4.91 12.37
CA PHE A 318 7.92 -5.12 11.42
C PHE A 318 6.60 -4.57 11.94
N ALA A 319 5.60 -4.50 11.07
CA ALA A 319 4.27 -4.02 11.36
C ALA A 319 3.24 -4.63 10.41
N THR A 320 2.00 -4.17 10.46
CA THR A 320 0.95 -4.50 9.50
C THR A 320 0.57 -3.32 8.61
N ASN A 321 0.04 -3.62 7.41
CA ASN A 321 -0.72 -2.68 6.60
C ASN A 321 -2.21 -3.01 6.74
N PRO A 322 -3.01 -2.20 7.47
CA PRO A 322 -4.43 -2.50 7.71
C PRO A 322 -5.29 -2.48 6.44
N ILE A 323 -4.86 -1.82 5.38
CA ILE A 323 -5.57 -1.85 4.09
C ILE A 323 -5.54 -3.27 3.50
N VAL A 324 -4.44 -4.01 3.72
CA VAL A 324 -4.25 -5.38 3.22
C VAL A 324 -4.73 -6.42 4.25
N PHE A 325 -4.37 -6.21 5.52
CA PHE A 325 -4.69 -7.10 6.63
C PHE A 325 -5.65 -6.40 7.59
N ASN A 326 -6.89 -6.78 7.57
CA ASN A 326 -7.98 -6.18 8.35
C ASN A 326 -9.00 -7.24 8.74
N PRO A 327 -9.86 -6.96 9.73
CA PRO A 327 -10.85 -7.93 10.21
C PRO A 327 -12.10 -8.04 9.33
N ILE A 328 -12.24 -7.32 8.23
CA ILE A 328 -13.44 -7.33 7.38
C ILE A 328 -13.78 -8.76 6.97
N GLU A 329 -14.97 -9.22 7.28
CA GLU A 329 -15.48 -10.55 6.98
C GLU A 329 -16.58 -10.49 5.91
N GLU A 330 -16.75 -11.59 5.19
CA GLU A 330 -17.91 -11.77 4.33
C GLU A 330 -19.12 -12.16 5.18
N TYR A 331 -20.30 -11.60 4.92
CA TYR A 331 -21.52 -11.78 5.74
C TYR A 331 -21.87 -13.26 5.97
N ASN A 332 -21.68 -14.10 4.95
CA ASN A 332 -22.02 -15.53 5.00
C ASN A 332 -20.86 -16.44 5.44
N SER A 333 -19.70 -15.89 5.77
CA SER A 333 -18.54 -16.68 6.20
C SER A 333 -18.56 -16.90 7.71
N ASN A 334 -18.19 -18.12 8.13
CA ASN A 334 -17.87 -18.41 9.52
C ASN A 334 -16.43 -18.89 9.58
N ARG A 335 -15.70 -18.42 10.58
CA ARG A 335 -14.33 -18.90 10.84
C ARG A 335 -14.36 -20.33 11.34
N THR A 336 -13.42 -21.13 10.88
CA THR A 336 -13.23 -22.51 11.36
C THR A 336 -12.28 -22.53 12.57
N ASN A 337 -12.26 -23.66 13.28
CA ASN A 337 -11.28 -23.92 14.34
C ASN A 337 -10.00 -24.60 13.82
N ASP A 338 -9.78 -24.62 12.49
CA ASP A 338 -8.54 -25.13 11.92
C ASP A 338 -7.36 -24.23 12.32
N ILE A 339 -6.18 -24.79 12.39
CA ILE A 339 -4.95 -24.02 12.61
C ILE A 339 -4.34 -23.68 11.25
N ILE A 340 -4.27 -22.40 10.94
CA ILE A 340 -3.69 -21.93 9.68
C ILE A 340 -2.21 -21.62 9.89
N PHE A 341 -1.35 -22.22 9.06
CA PHE A 341 0.03 -21.85 8.94
C PHE A 341 0.36 -21.51 7.48
N ALA A 342 0.76 -20.27 7.20
CA ALA A 342 1.26 -19.85 5.89
C ALA A 342 2.77 -19.59 5.99
N GLY A 343 3.59 -20.45 5.43
CA GLY A 343 5.05 -20.35 5.62
C GLY A 343 5.83 -21.29 4.74
N SER A 344 7.05 -21.59 5.17
CA SER A 344 7.96 -22.47 4.47
C SER A 344 8.44 -23.58 5.39
N TRP A 345 8.62 -24.76 4.83
CA TRP A 345 9.37 -25.84 5.44
C TRP A 345 10.82 -25.78 4.98
N TYR A 346 11.76 -26.01 5.90
CA TYR A 346 13.19 -26.07 5.61
C TYR A 346 13.82 -27.25 6.35
N ALA A 347 13.98 -28.40 5.69
CA ALA A 347 14.51 -29.62 6.30
C ALA A 347 15.97 -29.47 6.80
N ASN A 348 16.76 -28.60 6.17
CA ASN A 348 18.12 -28.28 6.56
C ASN A 348 18.23 -27.47 7.87
N HIS A 349 17.13 -26.86 8.35
CA HIS A 349 17.06 -26.24 9.67
C HIS A 349 16.51 -27.25 10.70
N ILE A 350 17.36 -28.20 11.14
CA ILE A 350 16.96 -29.37 11.90
C ILE A 350 16.16 -29.00 13.16
N GLU A 351 16.70 -28.14 14.02
CA GLU A 351 16.03 -27.72 15.27
C GLU A 351 14.67 -27.11 15.03
N ARG A 352 14.60 -26.21 14.04
CA ARG A 352 13.33 -25.57 13.63
C ARG A 352 12.31 -26.59 13.14
N SER A 353 12.74 -27.52 12.30
CA SER A 353 11.86 -28.55 11.74
C SER A 353 11.36 -29.52 12.79
N GLN A 354 12.22 -29.91 13.75
CA GLN A 354 11.83 -30.73 14.90
C GLN A 354 10.79 -30.01 15.77
N SER A 355 11.04 -28.75 16.11
CA SER A 355 10.10 -27.95 16.89
C SER A 355 8.76 -27.77 16.17
N MET A 356 8.76 -27.56 14.84
CA MET A 356 7.54 -27.52 14.03
C MET A 356 6.78 -28.86 14.08
N CYS A 357 7.48 -30.00 13.98
CA CYS A 357 6.88 -31.32 14.10
C CYS A 357 6.21 -31.49 15.47
N THR A 358 6.89 -31.12 16.54
CA THR A 358 6.35 -31.21 17.91
C THR A 358 5.06 -30.39 18.06
N LEU A 359 5.04 -29.15 17.58
CA LEU A 359 3.85 -28.30 17.64
C LEU A 359 2.72 -28.86 16.78
N PHE A 360 3.00 -29.33 15.57
CA PHE A 360 1.97 -29.92 14.70
C PHE A 360 1.38 -31.19 15.33
N ASP A 361 2.24 -32.10 15.87
CA ASP A 361 1.77 -33.32 16.52
C ASP A 361 0.91 -33.00 17.75
N ASN A 362 1.30 -32.03 18.59
CA ASN A 362 0.53 -31.62 19.75
C ASN A 362 -0.85 -31.08 19.36
N LEU A 363 -0.92 -30.23 18.33
CA LEU A 363 -2.17 -29.67 17.85
C LEU A 363 -3.09 -30.75 17.27
N LEU A 364 -2.56 -31.65 16.44
CA LEU A 364 -3.30 -32.76 15.86
C LEU A 364 -3.80 -33.74 16.92
N ASN A 365 -2.96 -34.08 17.92
CA ASN A 365 -3.33 -34.96 19.04
C ASN A 365 -4.38 -34.31 19.96
N SER A 366 -4.46 -32.97 19.96
CA SER A 366 -5.48 -32.21 20.67
C SER A 366 -6.78 -32.06 19.89
N GLY A 367 -6.90 -32.69 18.71
CA GLY A 367 -8.11 -32.71 17.89
C GLY A 367 -8.25 -31.52 16.93
N TYR A 368 -7.27 -30.63 16.83
CA TYR A 368 -7.28 -29.56 15.84
C TYR A 368 -6.85 -30.08 14.46
N ASN A 369 -7.37 -29.48 13.40
CA ASN A 369 -6.96 -29.73 12.04
C ASN A 369 -5.97 -28.65 11.57
N LEU A 370 -5.02 -29.00 10.67
CA LEU A 370 -4.03 -28.07 10.13
C LEU A 370 -4.37 -27.70 8.68
N LYS A 371 -4.11 -26.42 8.33
CA LYS A 371 -4.09 -25.92 6.95
C LYS A 371 -2.71 -25.27 6.73
N PHE A 372 -1.78 -26.02 6.18
CA PHE A 372 -0.43 -25.55 5.92
C PHE A 372 -0.30 -25.05 4.47
N PHE A 373 -0.34 -23.74 4.27
CA PHE A 373 -0.07 -23.11 2.97
C PHE A 373 1.45 -22.99 2.78
N ASN A 374 2.01 -23.97 2.07
CA ASN A 374 3.46 -24.07 1.86
C ASN A 374 3.89 -23.17 0.68
N ARG A 375 4.84 -22.24 0.94
CA ARG A 375 5.41 -21.40 -0.11
C ARG A 375 6.04 -22.18 -1.25
N TYR A 376 6.59 -23.34 -0.94
CA TYR A 376 7.28 -24.25 -1.87
C TYR A 376 6.43 -25.45 -2.25
N TYR A 377 5.12 -25.32 -2.23
CA TYR A 377 4.22 -26.40 -2.63
C TYR A 377 4.56 -26.92 -4.03
N GLY A 378 4.81 -28.25 -4.14
CA GLY A 378 5.19 -28.89 -5.41
C GLY A 378 6.66 -28.71 -5.79
N ASP A 379 7.49 -28.08 -4.97
CA ASP A 379 8.94 -28.01 -5.18
C ASP A 379 9.57 -29.42 -4.99
N THR A 380 10.61 -29.70 -5.76
CA THR A 380 11.35 -30.99 -5.74
C THR A 380 12.62 -30.92 -4.91
N ASP A 381 13.01 -29.75 -4.38
CA ASP A 381 14.16 -29.61 -3.48
C ASP A 381 13.87 -30.37 -2.18
N PRO A 382 14.72 -31.35 -1.79
CA PRO A 382 14.55 -32.10 -0.55
C PRO A 382 14.44 -31.22 0.71
N ASN A 383 15.02 -30.02 0.69
CA ASN A 383 14.94 -29.09 1.81
C ASN A 383 13.52 -28.49 1.98
N HIS A 384 12.70 -28.50 0.96
CA HIS A 384 11.36 -27.92 0.97
C HIS A 384 10.24 -28.96 1.13
N ILE A 385 10.61 -30.27 1.12
CA ILE A 385 9.64 -31.36 1.23
C ILE A 385 9.29 -31.59 2.71
N ILE A 386 8.02 -31.46 3.02
CA ILE A 386 7.50 -31.73 4.36
C ILE A 386 7.44 -33.23 4.64
N PRO A 387 7.51 -33.68 5.91
CA PRO A 387 7.32 -35.09 6.27
C PRO A 387 5.96 -35.65 5.79
N ASP A 388 5.95 -36.91 5.34
CA ASP A 388 4.78 -37.57 4.73
C ASP A 388 3.53 -37.50 5.62
N LYS A 389 3.68 -37.62 6.95
CA LYS A 389 2.56 -37.54 7.90
C LYS A 389 1.79 -36.22 7.85
N TYR A 390 2.40 -35.13 7.35
CA TYR A 390 1.75 -33.80 7.24
C TYR A 390 1.29 -33.47 5.81
N LYS A 391 1.64 -34.25 4.79
CA LYS A 391 1.28 -33.96 3.37
C LYS A 391 -0.20 -33.76 3.16
N LYS A 392 -1.06 -34.50 3.87
CA LYS A 392 -2.53 -34.34 3.74
C LYS A 392 -3.05 -32.98 4.19
N TYR A 393 -2.29 -32.23 5.00
CA TYR A 393 -2.62 -30.90 5.49
C TYR A 393 -2.01 -29.79 4.64
N GLU A 394 -1.07 -30.13 3.76
CA GLU A 394 -0.38 -29.19 2.89
C GLU A 394 -1.32 -28.64 1.83
N LYS A 395 -1.21 -27.35 1.59
CA LYS A 395 -1.99 -26.59 0.59
C LYS A 395 -1.05 -25.78 -0.30
N PRO A 396 -1.46 -25.46 -1.55
CA PRO A 396 -0.72 -24.58 -2.42
C PRO A 396 -0.43 -23.23 -1.74
N SER A 397 0.66 -22.58 -2.16
CA SER A 397 0.99 -21.22 -1.72
C SER A 397 -0.11 -20.24 -2.11
N ILE A 398 -0.36 -19.28 -1.25
CA ILE A 398 -1.34 -18.20 -1.49
C ILE A 398 -0.57 -16.95 -1.91
N PRO A 399 -0.98 -16.25 -2.98
CA PRO A 399 -0.44 -14.95 -3.34
C PRO A 399 -0.54 -13.96 -2.18
N ASN A 400 0.46 -13.08 -2.02
CA ASN A 400 0.51 -12.15 -0.90
C ASN A 400 -0.75 -11.28 -0.76
N LYS A 401 -1.38 -10.90 -1.86
CA LYS A 401 -2.62 -10.12 -1.90
C LYS A 401 -3.84 -10.84 -1.30
N ASP A 402 -3.84 -12.18 -1.31
CA ASP A 402 -4.96 -13.01 -0.87
C ASP A 402 -4.74 -13.70 0.48
N ILE A 403 -3.52 -13.58 1.05
CA ILE A 403 -3.16 -14.28 2.29
C ILE A 403 -4.01 -13.85 3.49
N GLY A 404 -4.45 -12.59 3.51
CA GLY A 404 -5.37 -12.08 4.54
C GLY A 404 -6.70 -12.82 4.56
N LYS A 405 -7.21 -13.27 3.41
CA LYS A 405 -8.43 -14.10 3.32
C LYS A 405 -8.21 -15.47 3.99
N ALA A 406 -7.03 -16.06 3.78
CA ALA A 406 -6.68 -17.32 4.45
C ALA A 406 -6.62 -17.14 5.97
N TYR A 407 -6.00 -16.08 6.46
CA TYR A 407 -5.95 -15.79 7.91
C TYR A 407 -7.35 -15.65 8.50
N LYS A 408 -8.26 -14.96 7.84
CA LYS A 408 -9.65 -14.76 8.26
C LYS A 408 -10.53 -16.00 8.14
N SER A 409 -10.11 -17.04 7.41
CA SER A 409 -10.90 -18.28 7.30
C SER A 409 -10.87 -19.11 8.58
N SER A 410 -10.05 -18.74 9.57
CA SER A 410 -9.94 -19.44 10.85
C SER A 410 -9.84 -18.48 12.04
N ILE A 411 -10.19 -19.00 13.22
CA ILE A 411 -9.97 -18.32 14.51
C ILE A 411 -8.48 -18.31 14.85
N PHE A 412 -7.72 -19.33 14.49
CA PHE A 412 -6.34 -19.57 14.92
C PHE A 412 -5.35 -19.46 13.77
N GLY A 413 -4.27 -18.75 14.00
CA GLY A 413 -3.14 -18.66 13.08
C GLY A 413 -1.82 -19.02 13.76
N LEU A 414 -1.09 -19.96 13.16
CA LEU A 414 0.20 -20.40 13.69
C LEU A 414 1.33 -19.55 13.11
N ASN A 415 2.14 -19.02 13.98
CA ASN A 415 3.44 -18.45 13.67
C ASN A 415 4.55 -19.41 14.12
N PHE A 416 5.69 -19.32 13.45
CA PHE A 416 6.88 -20.02 13.84
C PHE A 416 8.10 -19.12 13.65
N ASN A 417 8.79 -18.82 14.74
CA ASN A 417 10.01 -18.01 14.74
C ASN A 417 11.25 -18.90 14.67
N THR A 418 12.20 -18.53 13.82
CA THR A 418 13.54 -19.12 13.77
C THR A 418 14.46 -18.41 14.76
N VAL A 419 14.34 -17.09 14.87
CA VAL A 419 15.04 -16.26 15.86
C VAL A 419 14.11 -16.09 17.05
N VAL A 420 14.51 -16.55 18.23
CA VAL A 420 13.70 -16.58 19.45
C VAL A 420 14.18 -15.59 20.52
N ASP A 421 15.48 -15.24 20.49
CA ASP A 421 16.13 -14.44 21.55
C ASP A 421 16.16 -12.93 21.25
N SER A 422 15.74 -12.51 20.04
CA SER A 422 15.71 -11.09 19.69
C SER A 422 14.67 -10.32 20.50
N GLU A 423 15.02 -9.10 20.89
CA GLU A 423 14.16 -8.19 21.67
C GLU A 423 12.94 -7.69 20.88
N THR A 424 13.07 -7.56 19.55
CA THR A 424 12.04 -6.93 18.72
C THR A 424 11.84 -7.60 17.36
N MET A 425 12.78 -8.48 16.93
CA MET A 425 12.67 -9.17 15.65
C MET A 425 11.96 -10.52 15.81
N PHE A 426 10.83 -10.65 15.15
CA PHE A 426 10.09 -11.87 14.94
C PHE A 426 9.31 -11.79 13.62
N ALA A 427 8.70 -12.90 13.21
CA ALA A 427 8.01 -12.93 11.92
C ALA A 427 6.86 -11.91 11.87
N ARG A 428 6.84 -11.06 10.84
CA ARG A 428 5.79 -10.05 10.65
C ARG A 428 4.39 -10.63 10.55
N ARG A 429 4.24 -11.94 10.22
CA ARG A 429 2.97 -12.67 10.20
C ARG A 429 2.19 -12.48 11.50
N VAL A 430 2.86 -12.30 12.61
CA VAL A 430 2.24 -12.03 13.91
C VAL A 430 1.34 -10.78 13.83
N PHE A 431 1.87 -9.67 13.31
CA PHE A 431 1.10 -8.44 13.13
C PHE A 431 -0.03 -8.61 12.09
N GLU A 432 0.22 -9.36 11.02
CA GLU A 432 -0.76 -9.64 9.97
C GLU A 432 -1.94 -10.47 10.49
N LEU A 433 -1.68 -11.50 11.30
CA LEU A 433 -2.70 -12.31 11.96
C LEU A 433 -3.53 -11.47 12.94
N MET A 434 -2.88 -10.71 13.81
CA MET A 434 -3.55 -9.82 14.77
C MET A 434 -4.45 -8.80 14.05
N SER A 435 -3.94 -8.19 12.99
CA SER A 435 -4.68 -7.23 12.17
C SER A 435 -5.87 -7.87 11.44
N SER A 436 -5.77 -9.16 11.11
CA SER A 436 -6.86 -9.96 10.53
C SER A 436 -7.82 -10.50 11.61
N ASN A 437 -7.69 -10.05 12.85
CA ASN A 437 -8.44 -10.54 14.00
C ASN A 437 -8.37 -12.08 14.15
N THR A 438 -7.17 -12.65 13.98
CA THR A 438 -6.88 -14.08 14.10
C THR A 438 -5.96 -14.29 15.30
N LEU A 439 -6.32 -15.21 16.21
CA LEU A 439 -5.54 -15.49 17.42
C LEU A 439 -4.20 -16.11 17.06
N VAL A 440 -3.12 -15.54 17.59
CA VAL A 440 -1.75 -15.98 17.31
C VAL A 440 -1.32 -17.09 18.22
N LEU A 441 -1.02 -18.23 17.64
CA LEU A 441 -0.33 -19.36 18.27
C LEU A 441 1.12 -19.35 17.79
N SER A 442 2.10 -19.60 18.66
CA SER A 442 3.51 -19.55 18.28
C SER A 442 4.37 -20.45 19.15
N ASN A 443 5.61 -20.74 18.70
CA ASN A 443 6.69 -21.06 19.61
C ASN A 443 7.12 -19.78 20.33
N TYR A 444 7.76 -19.92 21.50
CA TYR A 444 8.25 -18.79 22.28
C TYR A 444 9.14 -17.86 21.46
N SER A 445 9.06 -16.59 21.73
CA SER A 445 9.94 -15.54 21.23
C SER A 445 9.96 -14.40 22.24
N LYS A 446 11.16 -14.02 22.67
CA LYS A 446 11.39 -12.94 23.64
C LYS A 446 10.75 -11.65 23.21
N GLY A 447 10.89 -11.28 21.94
CA GLY A 447 10.30 -10.06 21.39
C GLY A 447 8.77 -10.07 21.36
N MET A 448 8.16 -11.23 21.08
CA MET A 448 6.70 -11.36 21.11
C MET A 448 6.18 -11.31 22.55
N ASP A 449 6.85 -11.97 23.49
CA ASP A 449 6.49 -11.96 24.90
C ASP A 449 6.60 -10.54 25.49
N LYS A 450 7.72 -9.85 25.21
CA LYS A 450 7.94 -8.45 25.62
C LYS A 450 6.86 -7.49 25.05
N MET A 451 6.44 -7.70 23.81
CA MET A 451 5.54 -6.78 23.09
C MET A 451 4.05 -7.05 23.37
N PHE A 452 3.66 -8.32 23.47
CA PHE A 452 2.25 -8.73 23.53
C PHE A 452 1.87 -9.52 24.78
N GLY A 453 2.85 -10.06 25.53
CA GLY A 453 2.61 -10.83 26.74
C GLY A 453 1.61 -11.97 26.53
N ASN A 454 0.60 -12.02 27.40
CA ASN A 454 -0.45 -13.05 27.39
C ASN A 454 -1.42 -12.98 26.19
N ASN A 455 -1.27 -12.00 25.30
CA ASN A 455 -2.08 -11.89 24.09
C ASN A 455 -1.58 -12.79 22.94
N VAL A 456 -0.45 -13.49 23.13
CA VAL A 456 0.07 -14.53 22.24
C VAL A 456 0.18 -15.83 23.00
N LEU A 457 -0.23 -16.93 22.39
CA LEU A 457 -0.19 -18.26 23.05
C LEU A 457 1.04 -19.03 22.61
N PHE A 458 1.98 -19.24 23.55
CA PHE A 458 3.21 -19.99 23.31
C PHE A 458 3.00 -21.48 23.59
N LEU A 459 2.79 -22.27 22.52
CA LEU A 459 2.41 -23.69 22.60
C LEU A 459 3.54 -24.60 23.04
N ASP A 460 4.79 -24.19 22.91
CA ASP A 460 5.96 -24.91 23.41
C ASP A 460 6.14 -24.74 24.93
N GLN A 461 5.63 -23.63 25.49
CA GLN A 461 5.62 -23.40 26.94
C GLN A 461 4.36 -23.95 27.63
N SER A 462 3.22 -23.88 26.94
CA SER A 462 1.92 -24.31 27.47
C SER A 462 1.13 -25.07 26.39
N PRO A 463 1.45 -26.35 26.12
CA PRO A 463 0.85 -27.12 25.03
C PRO A 463 -0.69 -27.27 25.11
N ASP A 464 -1.23 -27.29 26.32
CA ASP A 464 -2.66 -27.47 26.58
C ASP A 464 -3.44 -26.15 26.78
N ILE A 465 -2.82 -25.01 26.56
CA ILE A 465 -3.45 -23.69 26.82
C ILE A 465 -4.78 -23.53 26.08
N LEU A 466 -4.90 -24.03 24.86
CA LEU A 466 -6.14 -23.93 24.08
C LEU A 466 -7.33 -24.67 24.70
N LYS A 467 -7.08 -25.71 25.47
CA LYS A 467 -8.13 -26.48 26.18
C LYS A 467 -8.66 -25.74 27.42
N GLN A 468 -7.91 -24.74 27.90
CA GLN A 468 -8.23 -23.99 29.13
C GLN A 468 -9.01 -22.70 28.83
N LEU A 469 -9.00 -22.24 27.56
CA LEU A 469 -9.66 -21.00 27.16
C LEU A 469 -11.11 -21.24 26.72
N THR A 470 -11.98 -20.36 27.19
CA THR A 470 -13.35 -20.27 26.69
C THR A 470 -13.39 -19.46 25.37
N ASP A 471 -14.49 -19.57 24.62
CA ASP A 471 -14.69 -18.74 23.42
C ASP A 471 -14.64 -17.23 23.75
N GLN A 472 -15.11 -16.83 24.93
CA GLN A 472 -15.05 -15.44 25.40
C GLN A 472 -13.60 -15.00 25.66
N ASP A 473 -12.73 -15.86 26.21
CA ASP A 473 -11.32 -15.55 26.41
C ASP A 473 -10.60 -15.39 25.06
N ILE A 474 -10.89 -16.28 24.12
CA ILE A 474 -10.36 -16.24 22.76
C ILE A 474 -10.76 -14.92 22.07
N ASP A 475 -12.02 -14.56 22.11
CA ASP A 475 -12.52 -13.32 21.52
C ASP A 475 -11.92 -12.09 22.19
N LYS A 476 -11.77 -12.07 23.49
CA LYS A 476 -11.13 -10.99 24.24
C LYS A 476 -9.67 -10.80 23.84
N ILE A 477 -8.91 -11.88 23.72
CA ILE A 477 -7.51 -11.82 23.29
C ILE A 477 -7.42 -11.28 21.85
N ARG A 478 -8.26 -11.78 20.94
CA ARG A 478 -8.31 -11.32 19.55
C ARG A 478 -8.63 -9.82 19.44
N GLU A 479 -9.60 -9.32 20.21
CA GLU A 479 -9.95 -7.90 20.25
C GLU A 479 -8.83 -7.03 20.82
N ASN A 480 -8.17 -7.48 21.88
CA ASN A 480 -7.01 -6.79 22.45
C ASN A 480 -5.87 -6.70 21.42
N ASN A 481 -5.57 -7.80 20.74
CA ASN A 481 -4.57 -7.86 19.69
C ASN A 481 -4.89 -6.92 18.52
N LEU A 482 -6.14 -6.94 18.05
CA LEU A 482 -6.58 -6.06 16.97
C LEU A 482 -6.45 -4.59 17.36
N LYS A 483 -6.90 -4.23 18.57
CA LYS A 483 -6.78 -2.86 19.09
C LYS A 483 -5.31 -2.44 19.18
N ASP A 484 -4.44 -3.27 19.74
CA ASP A 484 -3.03 -2.95 19.92
C ASP A 484 -2.31 -2.80 18.58
N VAL A 485 -2.48 -3.76 17.67
CA VAL A 485 -1.79 -3.72 16.37
C VAL A 485 -2.21 -2.53 15.52
N LEU A 486 -3.49 -2.18 15.51
CA LEU A 486 -4.01 -1.03 14.77
C LEU A 486 -3.56 0.31 15.39
N SER A 487 -3.44 0.38 16.73
CA SER A 487 -3.00 1.58 17.43
C SER A 487 -1.49 1.83 17.31
N ASN A 488 -0.66 0.77 17.42
CA ASN A 488 0.76 0.90 17.71
C ASN A 488 1.66 0.27 16.65
N HIS A 489 1.16 -0.68 15.87
CA HIS A 489 1.98 -1.54 15.03
C HIS A 489 1.57 -1.54 13.55
N THR A 490 1.29 -0.34 13.00
CA THR A 490 1.05 -0.15 11.56
C THR A 490 2.28 0.41 10.87
N TYR A 491 2.40 0.22 9.55
CA TYR A 491 3.48 0.83 8.77
C TYR A 491 3.36 2.36 8.73
N LYS A 492 2.16 2.93 8.91
CA LYS A 492 1.98 4.37 9.18
C LYS A 492 2.80 4.81 10.40
N LYS A 493 2.66 4.10 11.53
CA LYS A 493 3.43 4.38 12.76
C LYS A 493 4.93 4.19 12.55
N ARG A 494 5.35 3.19 11.78
CA ARG A 494 6.77 2.99 11.43
C ARG A 494 7.32 4.15 10.61
N PHE A 495 6.57 4.64 9.63
CA PHE A 495 7.00 5.79 8.83
C PHE A 495 7.01 7.08 9.66
N GLU A 496 6.02 7.32 10.51
CA GLU A 496 6.02 8.43 11.47
C GLU A 496 7.25 8.39 12.38
N THR A 497 7.65 7.20 12.87
CA THR A 497 8.87 6.99 13.65
C THR A 497 10.13 7.34 12.84
N ILE A 498 10.20 6.93 11.57
CA ILE A 498 11.31 7.32 10.70
C ILE A 498 11.39 8.84 10.60
N LEU A 499 10.29 9.54 10.28
CA LEU A 499 10.25 11.00 10.15
C LEU A 499 10.71 11.71 11.44
N GLU A 500 10.25 11.24 12.59
CA GLU A 500 10.64 11.75 13.88
C GLU A 500 12.16 11.61 14.13
N LYS A 501 12.71 10.41 13.91
CA LYS A 501 14.13 10.12 14.16
C LYS A 501 15.07 10.86 13.21
N ILE A 502 14.63 11.09 11.96
CA ILE A 502 15.43 11.89 11.01
C ILE A 502 15.20 13.40 11.12
N GLY A 503 14.31 13.84 12.01
CA GLY A 503 14.08 15.26 12.32
C GLY A 503 13.25 16.00 11.28
N ILE A 504 12.40 15.30 10.51
CA ILE A 504 11.45 15.90 9.58
C ILE A 504 10.15 16.25 10.31
N THR A 505 9.78 17.52 10.26
CA THR A 505 8.46 17.97 10.73
C THR A 505 7.48 18.04 9.56
N TYR A 506 6.25 17.64 9.79
CA TYR A 506 5.18 17.59 8.78
C TYR A 506 3.84 17.99 9.41
N ASN A 507 2.83 18.22 8.58
CA ASN A 507 1.47 18.48 9.06
C ASN A 507 0.88 17.18 9.64
N LYS A 508 0.96 17.01 10.96
CA LYS A 508 0.26 15.94 11.66
C LYS A 508 -1.24 16.19 11.57
N GLU A 509 -1.92 15.36 10.81
CA GLU A 509 -3.38 15.32 10.89
C GLU A 509 -3.76 14.82 12.29
N ILE A 510 -4.24 15.73 13.12
CA ILE A 510 -4.86 15.33 14.38
C ILE A 510 -6.14 14.61 14.00
N GLU A 511 -6.33 13.40 14.50
CA GLU A 511 -7.55 12.62 14.32
C GLU A 511 -8.71 13.28 15.08
N LYS A 512 -9.20 14.41 14.52
CA LYS A 512 -10.32 15.17 15.07
C LYS A 512 -11.63 14.71 14.47
N VAL A 513 -12.69 14.76 15.29
CA VAL A 513 -14.04 14.35 14.91
C VAL A 513 -15.02 15.47 15.22
N THR A 514 -15.90 15.80 14.27
CA THR A 514 -17.05 16.63 14.56
C THR A 514 -18.25 15.77 14.93
N LEU A 515 -18.73 15.92 16.15
CA LEU A 515 -19.98 15.31 16.59
C LEU A 515 -21.14 16.10 15.98
N VAL A 516 -22.05 15.43 15.29
CA VAL A 516 -23.15 16.06 14.57
C VAL A 516 -24.47 15.61 15.17
N ILE A 517 -25.25 16.54 15.67
CA ILE A 517 -26.58 16.30 16.25
C ILE A 517 -27.61 17.17 15.52
N GLN A 518 -28.79 16.62 15.27
CA GLN A 518 -29.92 17.37 14.75
C GLN A 518 -30.92 17.67 15.87
N ALA A 519 -31.18 18.94 16.11
CA ALA A 519 -32.12 19.38 17.16
C ALA A 519 -33.39 19.98 16.57
N SER A 520 -34.52 19.80 17.25
CA SER A 520 -35.86 20.20 16.82
C SER A 520 -36.45 21.38 17.58
N ASN A 521 -35.83 21.81 18.69
CA ASN A 521 -36.22 22.95 19.49
C ASN A 521 -35.02 23.52 20.28
N LYS A 522 -35.15 24.76 20.79
CA LYS A 522 -34.09 25.47 21.55
C LYS A 522 -33.69 24.73 22.83
N GLN A 523 -34.62 24.09 23.52
CA GLN A 523 -34.30 23.33 24.74
C GLN A 523 -33.39 22.14 24.46
N GLN A 524 -33.65 21.40 23.39
CA GLN A 524 -32.81 20.28 22.94
C GLN A 524 -31.41 20.78 22.59
N VAL A 525 -31.25 21.91 21.86
CA VAL A 525 -29.95 22.48 21.53
C VAL A 525 -29.14 22.72 22.80
N ASN A 526 -29.73 23.40 23.79
CA ASN A 526 -29.06 23.72 25.06
C ASN A 526 -28.66 22.44 25.83
N GLN A 527 -29.49 21.42 25.78
CA GLN A 527 -29.25 20.10 26.39
C GLN A 527 -28.05 19.41 25.75
N GLU A 528 -28.01 19.34 24.43
CA GLU A 528 -26.92 18.71 23.67
C GLU A 528 -25.58 19.47 23.85
N VAL A 529 -25.60 20.80 23.83
CA VAL A 529 -24.43 21.64 24.09
C VAL A 529 -23.86 21.41 25.51
N ASN A 530 -24.75 21.30 26.52
CA ASN A 530 -24.33 21.03 27.88
C ASN A 530 -23.73 19.63 28.05
N LEU A 531 -24.32 18.62 27.40
CA LEU A 531 -23.79 17.25 27.36
C LEU A 531 -22.44 17.20 26.68
N TYR A 532 -22.29 17.87 25.52
CA TYR A 532 -21.01 17.98 24.83
C TYR A 532 -19.93 18.59 25.72
N LYS A 533 -20.23 19.73 26.36
CA LYS A 533 -19.27 20.39 27.28
C LYS A 533 -18.85 19.50 28.45
N LYS A 534 -19.76 18.65 28.92
CA LYS A 534 -19.50 17.72 30.02
C LYS A 534 -18.69 16.48 29.60
N LEU A 535 -18.96 15.90 28.42
CA LEU A 535 -18.48 14.59 28.03
C LEU A 535 -17.32 14.63 27.00
N PHE A 536 -17.29 15.64 26.11
CA PHE A 536 -16.43 15.66 24.93
C PHE A 536 -15.59 16.95 24.78
N SER A 537 -15.64 17.89 25.73
CA SER A 537 -14.92 19.17 25.62
C SER A 537 -13.40 18.97 25.73
N ASN A 538 -12.76 18.65 24.61
CA ASN A 538 -11.32 18.58 24.46
C ASN A 538 -10.90 18.92 23.00
N GLU A 539 -9.62 19.06 22.72
CA GLU A 539 -9.10 19.48 21.42
C GLU A 539 -9.42 18.50 20.26
N LYS A 540 -9.80 17.25 20.57
CA LYS A 540 -10.08 16.19 19.61
C LYS A 540 -11.49 16.30 19.00
N TYR A 541 -12.44 16.83 19.77
CA TYR A 541 -13.85 16.87 19.37
C TYR A 541 -14.33 18.29 19.11
N LYS A 542 -15.26 18.41 18.14
CA LYS A 542 -16.06 19.60 17.89
C LYS A 542 -17.52 19.21 17.84
N LEU A 543 -18.41 20.16 18.11
CA LEU A 543 -19.85 19.95 18.01
C LEU A 543 -20.42 20.75 16.85
N LEU A 544 -21.24 20.13 16.01
CA LEU A 544 -22.10 20.78 15.04
C LEU A 544 -23.56 20.46 15.34
N VAL A 545 -24.35 21.45 15.74
CA VAL A 545 -25.79 21.29 15.91
C VAL A 545 -26.51 21.75 14.66
N VAL A 546 -27.23 20.84 14.02
CA VAL A 546 -28.05 21.12 12.84
C VAL A 546 -29.48 21.40 13.27
N LEU A 547 -29.94 22.64 13.11
CA LEU A 547 -31.28 23.05 13.47
C LEU A 547 -32.30 22.54 12.45
N SER A 548 -33.30 21.80 12.89
CA SER A 548 -34.39 21.36 12.03
C SER A 548 -35.26 22.53 11.56
N GLU A 549 -36.01 22.34 10.48
CA GLU A 549 -36.94 23.33 9.92
C GLU A 549 -38.11 23.67 10.87
N LYS A 550 -38.22 23.00 12.04
CA LYS A 550 -39.24 23.27 13.04
C LYS A 550 -38.86 24.43 13.98
N ILE A 551 -37.60 24.81 14.03
CA ILE A 551 -37.12 25.93 14.85
C ILE A 551 -37.37 27.24 14.13
N SER A 552 -37.92 28.21 14.84
CA SER A 552 -38.20 29.54 14.27
C SER A 552 -36.92 30.27 13.85
N ASP A 553 -37.05 31.20 12.87
CA ASP A 553 -35.89 31.99 12.44
C ASP A 553 -35.35 32.84 13.60
N LEU A 554 -36.21 33.32 14.51
CA LEU A 554 -35.81 34.10 15.68
C LEU A 554 -34.99 33.25 16.64
N ASP A 555 -35.50 32.07 17.01
CA ASP A 555 -34.71 31.12 17.88
C ASP A 555 -33.42 30.70 17.22
N SER A 556 -33.42 30.48 15.90
CA SER A 556 -32.20 30.15 15.16
C SER A 556 -31.16 31.26 15.23
N ALA A 557 -31.56 32.53 15.11
CA ALA A 557 -30.66 33.66 15.19
C ALA A 557 -30.11 33.86 16.61
N GLU A 558 -30.93 33.67 17.66
CA GLU A 558 -30.49 33.68 19.04
C GLU A 558 -29.47 32.58 19.31
N LEU A 559 -29.81 31.32 18.99
CA LEU A 559 -28.91 30.19 19.18
C LEU A 559 -27.59 30.38 18.44
N TYR A 560 -27.64 30.92 17.22
CA TYR A 560 -26.44 31.22 16.45
C TYR A 560 -25.56 32.26 17.13
N SER A 561 -26.15 33.32 17.67
CA SER A 561 -25.40 34.39 18.35
C SER A 561 -24.83 33.96 19.72
N GLU A 562 -25.55 33.08 20.42
CA GLU A 562 -25.19 32.66 21.77
C GLU A 562 -24.19 31.49 21.81
N LEU A 563 -24.24 30.57 20.84
CA LEU A 563 -23.61 29.28 20.93
C LEU A 563 -22.55 28.98 19.85
N ASN A 564 -22.30 29.89 18.88
CA ASN A 564 -21.19 29.70 17.94
C ASN A 564 -19.85 30.09 18.57
N TYR A 565 -19.04 29.06 18.87
CA TYR A 565 -17.69 29.18 19.37
C TYR A 565 -16.70 28.41 18.47
N LEU A 566 -15.43 28.39 18.83
CA LEU A 566 -14.39 27.68 18.07
C LEU A 566 -14.61 26.17 17.96
N ASP A 567 -15.25 25.58 18.97
CA ASP A 567 -15.51 24.13 19.08
C ASP A 567 -16.98 23.76 18.93
N ILE A 568 -17.92 24.73 18.90
CA ILE A 568 -19.35 24.53 18.75
C ILE A 568 -19.86 25.40 17.59
N ASN A 569 -20.49 24.77 16.62
CA ASN A 569 -21.12 25.43 15.49
C ASN A 569 -22.60 25.09 15.42
N ILE A 570 -23.42 26.09 15.06
CA ILE A 570 -24.86 25.95 14.83
C ILE A 570 -25.14 26.23 13.36
N VAL A 571 -25.94 25.42 12.70
CA VAL A 571 -26.33 25.63 11.29
C VAL A 571 -27.76 25.16 11.03
N ALA A 572 -28.51 25.90 10.22
CA ALA A 572 -29.87 25.52 9.83
C ALA A 572 -29.84 24.42 8.75
N LEU A 573 -30.67 23.39 8.89
CA LEU A 573 -30.83 22.32 7.88
C LEU A 573 -31.28 22.86 6.54
N SER A 574 -32.17 23.88 6.52
CA SER A 574 -32.63 24.56 5.32
C SER A 574 -31.48 25.18 4.53
N TYR A 575 -30.45 25.70 5.23
CA TYR A 575 -29.27 26.26 4.58
C TYR A 575 -28.40 25.12 3.98
N ILE A 576 -28.15 24.03 4.70
CA ILE A 576 -27.41 22.87 4.18
C ILE A 576 -28.08 22.31 2.93
N LYS A 577 -29.42 22.16 2.93
CA LYS A 577 -30.18 21.66 1.76
C LYS A 577 -30.03 22.51 0.52
N LYS A 578 -29.91 23.83 0.68
CA LYS A 578 -29.74 24.79 -0.44
C LYS A 578 -28.29 24.93 -0.87
N TYR A 579 -27.35 24.52 -0.03
CA TYR A 579 -25.94 24.68 -0.27
C TYR A 579 -25.43 23.72 -1.36
N LYS A 580 -24.68 24.23 -2.33
CA LYS A 580 -24.16 23.47 -3.48
C LYS A 580 -22.64 23.30 -3.44
N GLY A 581 -22.00 23.63 -2.34
CA GLY A 581 -20.56 23.55 -2.16
C GLY A 581 -20.11 22.29 -1.41
N GLU A 582 -18.89 22.32 -0.93
CA GLU A 582 -18.24 21.20 -0.25
C GLU A 582 -18.60 21.09 1.24
N SER A 583 -18.58 19.87 1.77
CA SER A 583 -18.78 19.57 3.20
C SER A 583 -17.77 20.28 4.10
N SER A 584 -16.58 20.59 3.60
CA SER A 584 -15.50 21.31 4.29
C SER A 584 -15.91 22.70 4.83
N ASN A 585 -16.97 23.30 4.29
CA ASN A 585 -17.50 24.57 4.80
C ASN A 585 -18.30 24.41 6.11
N PHE A 586 -18.73 23.22 6.46
CA PHE A 586 -19.44 22.91 7.70
C PHE A 586 -18.58 22.13 8.69
N ILE A 587 -17.74 21.24 8.18
CA ILE A 587 -16.89 20.34 8.96
C ILE A 587 -15.43 20.51 8.57
N ASN A 588 -14.63 21.02 9.49
CA ASN A 588 -13.19 21.23 9.29
C ASN A 588 -12.31 20.13 9.92
N THR A 589 -12.93 19.10 10.51
CA THR A 589 -12.26 17.88 10.99
C THR A 589 -12.22 16.83 9.89
N PRO A 590 -11.28 15.87 9.90
CA PRO A 590 -11.21 14.80 8.91
C PRO A 590 -12.46 13.91 8.88
N TYR A 591 -13.08 13.71 10.04
CA TYR A 591 -14.22 12.82 10.24
C TYR A 591 -15.36 13.50 10.97
N PHE A 592 -16.55 12.94 10.84
CA PHE A 592 -17.71 13.30 11.65
C PHE A 592 -18.40 12.06 12.22
N ALA A 593 -19.08 12.23 13.36
CA ALA A 593 -19.96 11.24 13.98
C ALA A 593 -21.37 11.83 14.04
N LEU A 594 -22.29 11.26 13.27
CA LEU A 594 -23.71 11.67 13.25
C LEU A 594 -24.51 10.78 14.20
N ALA A 595 -25.18 11.37 15.19
CA ALA A 595 -25.97 10.65 16.18
C ALA A 595 -27.31 11.32 16.48
N ASP A 596 -28.19 10.62 17.19
CA ASP A 596 -29.47 11.15 17.61
C ASP A 596 -29.34 12.14 18.78
N SER A 597 -28.39 11.89 19.69
CA SER A 597 -28.04 12.77 20.81
C SER A 597 -26.60 12.53 21.23
N ILE A 598 -25.99 13.48 21.92
CA ILE A 598 -24.66 13.33 22.53
C ILE A 598 -24.66 12.23 23.60
N GLU A 599 -25.76 12.03 24.30
CA GLU A 599 -25.88 10.97 25.28
C GLU A 599 -25.80 9.56 24.67
N SER A 600 -26.22 9.41 23.41
CA SER A 600 -26.15 8.14 22.68
C SER A 600 -24.73 7.80 22.18
N LEU A 601 -23.79 8.76 22.25
CA LEU A 601 -22.41 8.57 21.82
C LEU A 601 -21.54 8.07 22.97
N ASP A 602 -20.96 6.91 22.80
CA ASP A 602 -19.90 6.40 23.68
C ASP A 602 -18.53 6.82 23.12
N TYR A 603 -17.72 7.45 23.97
CA TYR A 603 -16.33 7.82 23.66
C TYR A 603 -15.54 6.62 23.11
N ASN A 604 -15.65 5.45 23.74
CA ASN A 604 -14.90 4.26 23.32
C ASN A 604 -15.31 3.78 21.92
N ILE A 605 -16.56 3.96 21.54
CA ILE A 605 -17.06 3.57 20.22
C ILE A 605 -16.50 4.50 19.14
N ILE A 606 -16.43 5.81 19.40
CA ILE A 606 -15.83 6.77 18.49
C ILE A 606 -14.34 6.51 18.33
N GLU A 607 -13.62 6.24 19.42
CA GLU A 607 -12.20 5.88 19.38
C GLU A 607 -11.99 4.57 18.58
N LYS A 608 -12.86 3.59 18.77
CA LYS A 608 -12.85 2.36 17.98
C LYS A 608 -13.12 2.64 16.50
N ALA A 609 -14.10 3.48 16.16
CA ALA A 609 -14.37 3.87 14.78
C ALA A 609 -13.18 4.58 14.14
N LEU A 610 -12.52 5.51 14.86
CA LEU A 610 -11.27 6.13 14.42
C LEU A 610 -10.17 5.11 14.14
N LEU A 611 -10.03 4.10 15.00
CA LEU A 611 -9.05 3.05 14.81
C LEU A 611 -9.33 2.25 13.53
N HIS A 612 -10.59 1.93 13.27
CA HIS A 612 -11.01 1.20 12.08
C HIS A 612 -10.97 2.05 10.81
N SER A 613 -10.99 3.39 10.89
CA SER A 613 -10.80 4.27 9.74
C SER A 613 -9.42 4.16 9.08
N ASN A 614 -8.45 3.49 9.70
CA ASN A 614 -7.16 3.18 9.09
C ASN A 614 -7.28 2.30 7.82
N TYR A 615 -8.38 1.56 7.66
CA TYR A 615 -8.62 0.71 6.50
C TYR A 615 -10.03 0.89 5.88
N ILE A 616 -10.97 1.52 6.62
CA ILE A 616 -12.25 1.97 6.09
C ILE A 616 -12.12 3.43 5.69
N VAL A 617 -11.63 3.67 4.47
CA VAL A 617 -11.19 5.01 4.06
C VAL A 617 -12.34 5.86 3.53
N GLU A 618 -13.27 5.26 2.79
CA GLU A 618 -14.34 5.98 2.06
C GLU A 618 -15.75 5.57 2.47
N ASP A 619 -15.91 4.56 3.30
CA ASP A 619 -17.22 4.02 3.67
C ASP A 619 -17.67 4.52 5.04
N TYR A 620 -18.92 4.20 5.38
CA TYR A 620 -19.52 4.52 6.67
C TYR A 620 -19.17 3.44 7.70
N ILE A 621 -18.92 3.85 8.94
CA ILE A 621 -18.78 2.95 10.10
C ILE A 621 -20.00 3.17 11.00
N SER A 622 -20.69 2.10 11.38
CA SER A 622 -21.79 2.16 12.33
C SER A 622 -21.28 2.41 13.75
N LEU A 623 -21.90 3.35 14.45
CA LEU A 623 -21.74 3.57 15.90
C LEU A 623 -22.75 2.74 16.71
N SER A 624 -23.61 1.97 16.05
CA SER A 624 -24.57 1.06 16.68
C SER A 624 -24.11 -0.39 16.49
N ALA A 625 -24.46 -1.24 17.47
CA ALA A 625 -24.17 -2.67 17.40
C ALA A 625 -24.98 -3.35 16.28
N HIS A 626 -24.36 -4.29 15.60
CA HIS A 626 -25.08 -5.23 14.74
C HIS A 626 -25.69 -6.35 15.58
N LYS A 627 -26.85 -6.85 15.18
CA LYS A 627 -27.57 -7.87 15.97
C LYS A 627 -26.86 -9.23 16.04
N ASP A 628 -26.08 -9.58 15.02
CA ASP A 628 -25.55 -10.94 14.89
C ASP A 628 -24.01 -11.00 14.71
N LYS A 629 -23.40 -10.02 14.06
CA LYS A 629 -21.98 -10.09 13.64
C LYS A 629 -21.27 -8.75 13.73
N LYS A 630 -19.98 -8.78 13.94
CA LYS A 630 -19.05 -7.64 13.83
C LYS A 630 -18.10 -7.81 12.66
N TYR A 631 -17.52 -6.71 12.21
CA TYR A 631 -16.55 -6.63 11.10
C TYR A 631 -17.13 -7.01 9.73
N ILE A 632 -18.40 -6.72 9.52
CA ILE A 632 -19.10 -6.93 8.25
C ILE A 632 -19.63 -5.64 7.68
N PHE A 633 -19.85 -5.63 6.37
CA PHE A 633 -20.63 -4.61 5.67
C PHE A 633 -22.09 -5.07 5.52
N GLU A 634 -23.03 -4.17 5.76
CA GLU A 634 -24.43 -4.38 5.46
C GLU A 634 -24.96 -3.27 4.55
N GLU A 635 -25.72 -3.66 3.52
CA GLU A 635 -26.36 -2.75 2.57
C GLU A 635 -27.78 -2.38 3.04
N LYS A 636 -28.30 -1.28 2.48
CA LYS A 636 -29.70 -0.85 2.71
C LYS A 636 -30.03 -0.49 4.16
N MET A 637 -29.11 0.15 4.85
CA MET A 637 -29.30 0.63 6.21
C MET A 637 -29.61 2.12 6.24
N THR A 638 -30.19 2.61 7.36
CA THR A 638 -30.38 4.04 7.60
C THR A 638 -29.07 4.68 8.11
N MET A 639 -28.86 5.95 7.74
CA MET A 639 -27.65 6.70 8.14
C MET A 639 -27.79 7.31 9.55
N ASN A 640 -28.23 6.51 10.52
CA ASN A 640 -28.31 6.93 11.90
C ASN A 640 -27.14 6.34 12.68
N ASN A 641 -26.57 7.11 13.62
CA ASN A 641 -25.44 6.69 14.44
C ASN A 641 -24.27 6.15 13.59
N ILE A 642 -23.72 7.02 12.73
CA ILE A 642 -22.64 6.71 11.80
C ILE A 642 -21.42 7.58 12.04
N PHE A 643 -20.26 7.02 11.73
CA PHE A 643 -18.98 7.70 11.63
C PHE A 643 -18.52 7.64 10.17
N ALA A 644 -18.03 8.75 9.62
CA ALA A 644 -17.61 8.80 8.22
C ALA A 644 -16.61 9.95 7.93
N PRO A 645 -15.89 9.92 6.79
CA PRO A 645 -15.10 11.03 6.29
C PRO A 645 -15.96 12.29 6.04
N LYS A 646 -15.39 13.46 6.28
CA LYS A 646 -16.08 14.76 6.16
C LYS A 646 -16.84 14.97 4.85
N ASP A 647 -16.30 14.47 3.75
CA ASP A 647 -16.86 14.69 2.42
C ASP A 647 -18.27 14.07 2.26
N LYS A 648 -18.60 13.09 3.08
CA LYS A 648 -19.92 12.45 3.13
C LYS A 648 -20.96 13.20 3.98
N PHE A 649 -20.58 14.28 4.68
CA PHE A 649 -21.46 14.96 5.64
C PHE A 649 -22.77 15.48 5.04
N ILE A 650 -22.70 16.29 3.97
CA ILE A 650 -23.91 16.91 3.37
C ILE A 650 -24.88 15.82 2.91
N TYR A 651 -24.38 14.79 2.24
CA TYR A 651 -25.20 13.67 1.80
C TYR A 651 -25.87 12.94 2.99
N SER A 652 -25.11 12.69 4.05
CA SER A 652 -25.58 11.96 5.23
C SER A 652 -26.68 12.73 5.99
N ILE A 653 -26.49 14.03 6.20
CA ILE A 653 -27.47 14.83 6.97
C ILE A 653 -28.77 15.06 6.19
N ILE A 654 -28.70 15.20 4.87
CA ILE A 654 -29.91 15.37 4.03
C ILE A 654 -30.70 14.07 3.92
N ASN A 655 -30.03 12.91 3.92
CA ASN A 655 -30.63 11.60 3.73
C ASN A 655 -30.70 10.78 5.03
N ARG A 656 -30.50 11.39 6.19
CA ARG A 656 -30.37 10.73 7.49
C ARG A 656 -31.40 9.63 7.76
N ASN A 657 -32.67 9.86 7.46
CA ASN A 657 -33.76 8.91 7.70
C ASN A 657 -34.10 8.03 6.50
N LYS A 658 -33.32 8.09 5.43
CA LYS A 658 -33.51 7.26 4.25
C LYS A 658 -32.59 6.05 4.29
N VAL A 659 -33.06 4.97 3.69
CA VAL A 659 -32.23 3.80 3.46
C VAL A 659 -31.19 4.16 2.39
N THR A 660 -29.90 3.96 2.71
CA THR A 660 -28.82 4.18 1.77
C THR A 660 -28.51 2.89 0.98
N SER A 661 -28.04 3.05 -0.25
CA SER A 661 -27.43 1.97 -1.03
C SER A 661 -25.93 1.79 -0.68
N ASP A 662 -25.34 2.79 -0.03
CA ASP A 662 -23.94 2.69 0.40
C ASP A 662 -23.83 1.72 1.58
N PRO A 663 -22.85 0.79 1.55
CA PRO A 663 -22.67 -0.16 2.63
C PRO A 663 -22.19 0.51 3.91
N ILE A 664 -22.67 0.03 5.05
CA ILE A 664 -22.27 0.48 6.38
C ILE A 664 -21.48 -0.65 7.06
N TYR A 665 -20.31 -0.33 7.59
CA TYR A 665 -19.42 -1.28 8.27
C TYR A 665 -19.71 -1.32 9.77
N TYR A 666 -19.93 -2.53 10.31
CA TYR A 666 -20.21 -2.77 11.72
C TYR A 666 -18.97 -3.26 12.45
N ILE A 667 -18.58 -2.55 13.51
CA ILE A 667 -17.37 -2.83 14.29
C ILE A 667 -17.63 -3.56 15.61
N TYR A 668 -18.88 -3.76 15.99
CA TYR A 668 -19.27 -4.54 17.18
C TYR A 668 -20.72 -5.05 17.07
N CYS A 669 -21.06 -6.05 17.90
CA CYS A 669 -22.40 -6.63 18.04
C CYS A 669 -22.79 -6.69 19.53
#